data_c788e56553c97b1ba07e5a61946f19fa
#
_entry.id   c788e56553c97b1ba07e5a61946f19fa
#
_cell.length_a   1.000
_cell.length_b   1.000
_cell.length_c   1.000
_cell.angle_alpha   90.00
_cell.angle_beta   90.00
_cell.angle_gamma   90.00
#
_symmetry.space_group_name_H-M   'P 1'
#
loop_
_entity.id
_entity.type
_entity.pdbx_description
1 polymer ?
#
loop_
_entity_poly.entity_id
_entity_poly.type
_entity_poly.pdbx_seq_one_letter_code
_entity_poly.pdbx_strand_id
1 'polypeptide(L)'
;MNLSMRWLDEFVHVDTPIHDFCEALTMSGSKVEGYEVEGTEIENVVVGKVLAIERHPDSDHMWICQVDVGKSEPVQIVTGAQNVHVGDLVPAALHKSHLPGGVTITKGKLRGVESNGMLCSLKELGLTTHDFPYAIEDGIFILQEACAVGEDIRTAIGLNDTVVEFEITSNRPDCLSIIGLARETAATYRLPLHLHTPVVQGAGGDVNDLLKVRVENTELCQRYMAAVVRNIKVASSPRWLRERLRACGVRPINNIVDITNYVMLEYGQPMHAFDLKYVKDGQIVVRNAAAGETITTLDGTVRELSPEMLVIADAEKPSAVAGVMGGEYSGIHEDTDTIVFESACFKGSSVRLTAKKLGMRTESSGRFEKGLDPMNCEGALLRALELVEQLGAGEVVSGVIDIDHADHTLRRVPFDADWMNRFLGISLTREEMVESLRPLEIAVVGNECIVPSYRADLEQKADIAEEVARMYGYDKIPTTALRGSAEAIVTPEQDFERRINNAMIAMGYDEIVTYSFMSPKMYDKICLPADHPMRRSVVITNPLGEDTSIMRTTGLPSMLDTLARNYNNRNPEAWLYEISSEYLPREGEDLPEEKAVLMVGCYGGEADFFTLKGTVESLLSRLNLPRADYTAVSTHPSYHPGRYAVLTVGDVEIGSVGEVHPTVLENFGIGCRAWVARLDIALLFAVRLPEATYHALPRFPASTRDLAVICDESLPVAAIEKTITGAVGNILEQIKLFDVYRGAPVPAGKKSVAYSLVLRAADRTLTVEECDKAIEKALKALSQYGITLRA
;
A
#
# COMPACT_ATOMS: atom_id res chain seq x y z
N MET A 1 -10.25 9.76 -9.72
CA MET A 1 -11.01 10.36 -10.85
C MET A 1 -10.80 11.86 -10.83
N ASN A 2 -10.30 12.39 -11.94
CA ASN A 2 -10.11 13.85 -12.06
C ASN A 2 -11.37 14.49 -12.64
N LEU A 3 -11.85 15.53 -11.98
CA LEU A 3 -13.02 16.32 -12.36
C LEU A 3 -12.58 17.72 -12.79
N SER A 4 -12.80 18.06 -14.06
CA SER A 4 -12.69 19.42 -14.56
C SER A 4 -13.87 20.24 -14.09
N MET A 5 -13.63 21.35 -13.36
CA MET A 5 -14.70 22.24 -12.91
C MET A 5 -15.40 22.96 -14.08
N ARG A 6 -14.68 23.26 -15.16
CA ARG A 6 -15.26 23.80 -16.40
C ARG A 6 -16.18 22.81 -17.10
N TRP A 7 -15.88 21.50 -17.02
CA TRP A 7 -16.74 20.49 -17.61
C TRP A 7 -17.95 20.22 -16.71
N LEU A 8 -17.77 20.22 -15.37
CA LEU A 8 -18.86 20.11 -14.40
C LEU A 8 -19.90 21.22 -14.59
N ASP A 9 -19.45 22.44 -14.88
CA ASP A 9 -20.30 23.63 -15.03
C ASP A 9 -21.36 23.51 -16.16
N GLU A 10 -21.14 22.61 -17.11
CA GLU A 10 -22.14 22.31 -18.15
C GLU A 10 -23.34 21.52 -17.63
N PHE A 11 -23.17 20.80 -16.52
CA PHE A 11 -24.20 19.97 -15.88
C PHE A 11 -24.80 20.60 -14.63
N VAL A 12 -23.96 21.24 -13.84
CA VAL A 12 -24.36 21.91 -12.60
C VAL A 12 -23.42 23.08 -12.32
N HIS A 13 -23.99 24.27 -12.20
CA HIS A 13 -23.22 25.48 -11.88
C HIS A 13 -23.11 25.65 -10.37
N VAL A 14 -21.87 25.69 -9.84
CA VAL A 14 -21.58 25.86 -8.40
C VAL A 14 -20.76 27.13 -8.20
N ASP A 15 -21.36 28.14 -7.56
CA ASP A 15 -20.67 29.38 -7.20
C ASP A 15 -20.17 29.30 -5.74
N THR A 16 -19.11 28.50 -5.53
CA THR A 16 -18.50 28.25 -4.21
C THR A 16 -16.98 28.20 -4.36
N PRO A 17 -16.21 28.75 -3.40
CA PRO A 17 -14.74 28.58 -3.41
C PRO A 17 -14.34 27.12 -3.49
N ILE A 18 -13.30 26.81 -4.26
CA ILE A 18 -12.91 25.43 -4.54
C ILE A 18 -12.61 24.60 -3.28
N HIS A 19 -12.02 25.22 -2.26
CA HIS A 19 -11.78 24.55 -0.98
C HIS A 19 -13.07 24.09 -0.33
N ASP A 20 -14.08 24.96 -0.28
CA ASP A 20 -15.38 24.66 0.34
C ASP A 20 -16.16 23.63 -0.49
N PHE A 21 -15.98 23.65 -1.83
CA PHE A 21 -16.50 22.61 -2.71
C PHE A 21 -15.92 21.23 -2.36
N CYS A 22 -14.59 21.14 -2.23
CA CYS A 22 -13.90 19.90 -1.87
C CYS A 22 -14.34 19.35 -0.51
N GLU A 23 -14.51 20.25 0.49
CA GLU A 23 -14.99 19.87 1.81
C GLU A 23 -16.44 19.38 1.76
N ALA A 24 -17.33 20.07 1.07
CA ALA A 24 -18.74 19.69 0.96
C ALA A 24 -18.93 18.33 0.29
N LEU A 25 -18.21 18.06 -0.82
CA LEU A 25 -18.28 16.76 -1.50
C LEU A 25 -17.70 15.63 -0.63
N THR A 26 -16.61 15.88 0.08
CA THR A 26 -16.02 14.91 1.02
C THR A 26 -17.00 14.59 2.14
N MET A 27 -17.62 15.61 2.74
CA MET A 27 -18.59 15.43 3.83
C MET A 27 -19.89 14.76 3.40
N SER A 28 -20.27 14.88 2.12
CA SER A 28 -21.43 14.18 1.56
C SER A 28 -21.11 12.78 1.00
N GLY A 29 -19.87 12.28 1.16
CA GLY A 29 -19.46 10.90 0.86
C GLY A 29 -18.64 10.73 -0.41
N SER A 30 -18.33 11.79 -1.15
CA SER A 30 -17.44 11.75 -2.32
C SER A 30 -16.08 12.33 -1.95
N LYS A 31 -15.16 11.47 -1.45
CA LYS A 31 -13.87 11.91 -0.91
C LYS A 31 -13.01 12.60 -1.95
N VAL A 32 -12.57 13.81 -1.65
CA VAL A 32 -11.59 14.58 -2.41
C VAL A 32 -10.20 14.36 -1.84
N GLU A 33 -9.23 14.01 -2.69
CA GLU A 33 -7.81 13.90 -2.32
C GLU A 33 -7.08 15.24 -2.42
N GLY A 34 -7.46 16.06 -3.39
CA GLY A 34 -6.88 17.38 -3.60
C GLY A 34 -7.47 18.10 -4.81
N TYR A 35 -6.95 19.26 -5.09
CA TYR A 35 -7.27 19.99 -6.32
C TYR A 35 -6.06 20.76 -6.83
N GLU A 36 -6.02 20.96 -8.13
CA GLU A 36 -5.01 21.75 -8.81
C GLU A 36 -5.68 22.86 -9.64
N VAL A 37 -5.17 24.07 -9.53
CA VAL A 37 -5.54 25.18 -10.41
C VAL A 37 -4.47 25.29 -11.50
N GLU A 38 -4.83 24.89 -12.71
CA GLU A 38 -3.88 24.83 -13.82
C GLU A 38 -3.23 26.18 -14.11
N GLY A 39 -1.97 26.16 -14.52
CA GLY A 39 -1.24 27.33 -14.99
C GLY A 39 -0.91 28.38 -13.92
N THR A 40 -1.08 28.11 -12.62
CA THR A 40 -0.79 29.09 -11.55
C THR A 40 0.67 29.53 -11.49
N GLU A 41 1.59 28.68 -11.92
CA GLU A 41 3.03 28.99 -11.97
C GLU A 41 3.44 29.79 -13.22
N ILE A 42 2.52 30.01 -14.17
CA ILE A 42 2.79 30.71 -15.43
C ILE A 42 2.21 32.13 -15.35
N GLU A 43 3.08 33.14 -15.33
CA GLU A 43 2.67 34.54 -15.31
C GLU A 43 3.37 35.36 -16.40
N ASN A 44 2.63 36.27 -17.05
CA ASN A 44 3.13 37.20 -18.03
C ASN A 44 3.79 36.51 -19.26
N VAL A 45 3.26 35.36 -19.66
CA VAL A 45 3.57 34.66 -20.91
C VAL A 45 2.39 34.83 -21.83
N VAL A 46 2.64 35.31 -23.04
CA VAL A 46 1.59 35.65 -24.00
C VAL A 46 1.81 34.94 -25.33
N VAL A 47 0.78 34.88 -26.15
CA VAL A 47 0.88 34.42 -27.53
C VAL A 47 1.64 35.48 -28.33
N GLY A 48 2.80 35.10 -28.87
CA GLY A 48 3.60 35.90 -29.75
C GLY A 48 3.50 35.39 -31.17
N LYS A 49 3.48 36.31 -32.16
CA LYS A 49 3.61 35.99 -33.61
C LYS A 49 4.98 36.38 -34.10
N VAL A 50 5.69 35.46 -34.69
CA VAL A 50 7.02 35.70 -35.22
C VAL A 50 6.89 36.49 -36.56
N LEU A 51 7.38 37.74 -36.58
CA LEU A 51 7.30 38.61 -37.73
C LEU A 51 8.53 38.53 -38.64
N ALA A 52 9.72 38.37 -38.01
CA ALA A 52 10.99 38.27 -38.73
C ALA A 52 11.98 37.42 -37.94
N ILE A 53 12.88 36.77 -38.66
CA ILE A 53 13.97 35.95 -38.10
C ILE A 53 15.27 36.29 -38.82
N GLU A 54 16.31 36.63 -38.06
CA GLU A 54 17.64 36.90 -38.57
C GLU A 54 18.67 36.03 -37.83
N ARG A 55 19.78 35.70 -38.48
CA ARG A 55 20.88 34.99 -37.84
C ARG A 55 21.60 35.88 -36.84
N HIS A 56 21.98 35.29 -35.71
CA HIS A 56 22.78 35.97 -34.71
C HIS A 56 24.19 36.22 -35.24
N PRO A 57 24.73 37.46 -35.17
CA PRO A 57 26.02 37.79 -35.78
C PRO A 57 27.20 36.99 -35.21
N ASP A 58 27.16 36.65 -33.93
CA ASP A 58 28.23 35.93 -33.21
C ASP A 58 27.87 34.50 -32.83
N SER A 59 26.91 33.86 -33.54
CA SER A 59 26.52 32.49 -33.27
C SER A 59 25.93 31.79 -34.49
N ASP A 60 26.42 30.56 -34.73
CA ASP A 60 25.92 29.69 -35.80
C ASP A 60 24.61 29.00 -35.48
N HIS A 61 24.20 29.03 -34.21
CA HIS A 61 23.06 28.27 -33.69
C HIS A 61 21.94 29.12 -33.09
N MET A 62 22.09 30.48 -33.15
CA MET A 62 21.08 31.36 -32.57
C MET A 62 20.37 32.19 -33.61
N TRP A 63 19.12 32.49 -33.31
CA TRP A 63 18.26 33.35 -34.12
C TRP A 63 17.81 34.55 -33.32
N ILE A 64 17.71 35.70 -33.98
CA ILE A 64 17.09 36.92 -33.48
C ILE A 64 15.71 37.02 -34.09
N CYS A 65 14.69 36.91 -33.25
CA CYS A 65 13.30 36.96 -33.68
C CYS A 65 12.68 38.32 -33.31
N GLN A 66 11.94 38.90 -34.22
CA GLN A 66 11.03 40.02 -33.94
C GLN A 66 9.64 39.43 -33.74
N VAL A 67 9.09 39.59 -32.56
CA VAL A 67 7.85 38.91 -32.11
C VAL A 67 6.80 39.97 -31.78
N ASP A 68 5.68 39.92 -32.47
CA ASP A 68 4.50 40.69 -32.10
C ASP A 68 3.82 40.01 -30.89
N VAL A 69 3.70 40.75 -29.82
CA VAL A 69 3.09 40.26 -28.53
C VAL A 69 1.86 41.06 -28.17
N GLY A 70 1.19 41.67 -29.18
CA GLY A 70 0.01 42.52 -29.01
C GLY A 70 0.30 43.91 -28.44
N LYS A 71 1.56 44.37 -28.49
CA LYS A 71 2.01 45.70 -28.09
C LYS A 71 2.26 46.59 -29.30
N SER A 72 2.44 47.89 -29.07
CA SER A 72 2.68 48.88 -30.14
C SER A 72 3.93 48.62 -30.97
N GLU A 73 4.92 47.94 -30.36
CA GLU A 73 6.18 47.59 -31.04
C GLU A 73 6.49 46.10 -30.81
N PRO A 74 7.06 45.42 -31.83
CA PRO A 74 7.54 44.05 -31.68
C PRO A 74 8.63 43.93 -30.61
N VAL A 75 8.71 42.79 -29.98
CA VAL A 75 9.71 42.46 -28.97
C VAL A 75 10.82 41.61 -29.60
N GLN A 76 12.07 42.04 -29.44
CA GLN A 76 13.23 41.27 -29.90
C GLN A 76 13.51 40.16 -28.88
N ILE A 77 13.52 38.91 -29.34
CA ILE A 77 13.84 37.72 -28.56
C ILE A 77 14.88 36.87 -29.28
N VAL A 78 15.93 36.45 -28.57
CA VAL A 78 16.98 35.59 -29.10
C VAL A 78 16.70 34.15 -28.66
N THR A 79 16.71 33.21 -29.61
CA THR A 79 16.48 31.79 -29.34
C THR A 79 17.54 30.92 -30.01
N GLY A 80 17.84 29.75 -29.38
CA GLY A 80 18.67 28.69 -29.97
C GLY A 80 17.86 27.63 -30.72
N ALA A 81 16.55 27.66 -30.63
CA ALA A 81 15.68 26.68 -31.27
C ALA A 81 15.68 26.84 -32.80
N GLN A 82 15.64 25.68 -33.48
CA GLN A 82 15.73 25.63 -34.95
C GLN A 82 14.37 25.43 -35.64
N ASN A 83 13.31 25.22 -34.88
CA ASN A 83 11.97 24.87 -35.35
C ASN A 83 11.02 26.09 -35.51
N VAL A 84 11.52 27.31 -35.31
CA VAL A 84 10.71 28.56 -35.39
C VAL A 84 10.80 29.19 -36.78
N HIS A 85 9.65 29.54 -37.31
CA HIS A 85 9.52 30.19 -38.62
C HIS A 85 8.74 31.50 -38.56
N VAL A 86 8.89 32.33 -39.58
CA VAL A 86 8.10 33.57 -39.74
C VAL A 86 6.61 33.16 -39.91
N GLY A 87 5.77 33.77 -39.12
CA GLY A 87 4.33 33.51 -39.11
C GLY A 87 3.87 32.62 -37.99
N ASP A 88 4.78 31.88 -37.33
CA ASP A 88 4.44 30.97 -36.20
C ASP A 88 3.86 31.74 -35.02
N LEU A 89 2.87 31.12 -34.38
CA LEU A 89 2.36 31.52 -33.06
C LEU A 89 3.09 30.72 -32.00
N VAL A 90 3.67 31.42 -31.04
CA VAL A 90 4.56 30.82 -30.00
C VAL A 90 4.31 31.43 -28.63
N PRO A 91 4.54 30.70 -27.53
CA PRO A 91 4.54 31.27 -26.19
C PRO A 91 5.76 32.21 -26.03
N ALA A 92 5.51 33.47 -25.73
CA ALA A 92 6.53 34.48 -25.46
C ALA A 92 6.51 34.93 -24.00
N ALA A 93 7.47 34.47 -23.21
CA ALA A 93 7.69 34.92 -21.85
C ALA A 93 8.33 36.30 -21.84
N LEU A 94 7.62 37.31 -21.36
CA LEU A 94 8.06 38.68 -21.34
C LEU A 94 8.96 38.99 -20.13
N HIS A 95 9.49 40.20 -20.05
CA HIS A 95 10.27 40.63 -18.89
C HIS A 95 9.47 40.54 -17.59
N LYS A 96 10.01 39.88 -16.59
CA LYS A 96 9.39 39.51 -15.30
C LYS A 96 8.28 38.46 -15.42
N SER A 97 8.31 37.61 -16.45
CA SER A 97 7.49 36.41 -16.46
C SER A 97 7.96 35.43 -15.43
N HIS A 98 7.01 34.71 -14.82
CA HIS A 98 7.27 33.55 -13.99
C HIS A 98 6.92 32.28 -14.75
N LEU A 99 7.76 31.27 -14.62
CA LEU A 99 7.61 29.94 -15.23
C LEU A 99 7.70 28.87 -14.15
N PRO A 100 7.16 27.68 -14.41
CA PRO A 100 7.27 26.53 -13.50
C PRO A 100 8.68 26.26 -13.00
N GLY A 101 8.80 25.81 -11.74
CA GLY A 101 10.09 25.61 -11.08
C GLY A 101 10.74 26.90 -10.57
N GLY A 102 9.99 28.00 -10.44
CA GLY A 102 10.48 29.27 -9.88
C GLY A 102 11.38 30.09 -10.80
N VAL A 103 11.36 29.81 -12.10
CA VAL A 103 12.18 30.52 -13.08
C VAL A 103 11.56 31.86 -13.39
N THR A 104 12.36 32.93 -13.31
CA THR A 104 11.95 34.29 -13.68
C THR A 104 12.72 34.77 -14.91
N ILE A 105 12.00 35.18 -15.95
CA ILE A 105 12.58 35.68 -17.19
C ILE A 105 12.81 37.19 -17.08
N THR A 106 14.03 37.60 -17.35
CA THR A 106 14.42 39.01 -17.32
C THR A 106 15.06 39.42 -18.65
N LYS A 107 14.94 40.70 -19.00
CA LYS A 107 15.74 41.26 -20.12
C LYS A 107 17.20 40.99 -19.90
N GLY A 108 17.89 40.58 -20.95
CA GLY A 108 19.29 40.23 -20.89
C GLY A 108 19.97 40.40 -22.24
N LYS A 109 21.26 40.06 -22.31
CA LYS A 109 22.03 39.99 -23.53
C LYS A 109 22.54 38.58 -23.74
N LEU A 110 22.26 38.00 -24.89
CA LEU A 110 22.80 36.73 -25.34
C LEU A 110 23.88 36.99 -26.37
N ARG A 111 25.14 36.68 -26.02
CA ARG A 111 26.33 36.98 -26.83
C ARG A 111 26.31 38.40 -27.40
N GLY A 112 26.01 39.43 -26.57
CA GLY A 112 26.03 40.84 -26.94
C GLY A 112 24.71 41.37 -27.52
N VAL A 113 23.80 40.53 -28.04
CA VAL A 113 22.49 40.93 -28.59
C VAL A 113 21.44 40.95 -27.48
N GLU A 114 20.62 41.99 -27.46
CA GLU A 114 19.54 42.14 -26.47
C GLU A 114 18.43 41.15 -26.74
N SER A 115 18.00 40.44 -25.68
CA SER A 115 16.80 39.64 -25.66
C SER A 115 15.84 40.16 -24.57
N ASN A 116 14.66 40.58 -24.97
CA ASN A 116 13.68 41.20 -24.10
C ASN A 116 12.62 40.23 -23.62
N GLY A 117 12.91 38.92 -23.68
CA GLY A 117 12.04 37.84 -23.30
C GLY A 117 12.64 36.49 -23.72
N MET A 118 11.83 35.45 -23.64
CA MET A 118 12.18 34.08 -24.04
C MET A 118 11.00 33.45 -24.78
N LEU A 119 11.27 32.72 -25.88
CA LEU A 119 10.26 31.80 -26.45
C LEU A 119 10.29 30.49 -25.67
N CYS A 120 9.12 29.95 -25.35
CA CYS A 120 9.02 28.79 -24.49
C CYS A 120 8.76 27.49 -25.27
N SER A 121 9.42 26.42 -24.86
CA SER A 121 9.07 25.04 -25.17
C SER A 121 7.95 24.54 -24.24
N LEU A 122 7.44 23.34 -24.50
CA LEU A 122 6.52 22.68 -23.55
C LEU A 122 7.14 22.55 -22.16
N LYS A 123 8.41 22.17 -22.10
CA LYS A 123 9.12 21.92 -20.84
C LYS A 123 9.21 23.16 -19.96
N GLU A 124 9.45 24.34 -20.53
CA GLU A 124 9.48 25.59 -19.78
C GLU A 124 8.09 25.97 -19.25
N LEU A 125 7.04 25.52 -19.90
CA LEU A 125 5.66 25.71 -19.45
C LEU A 125 5.21 24.60 -18.48
N GLY A 126 6.10 23.66 -18.10
CA GLY A 126 5.75 22.51 -17.24
C GLY A 126 4.90 21.44 -17.95
N LEU A 127 4.87 21.46 -19.29
CA LEU A 127 4.06 20.59 -20.13
C LEU A 127 4.93 19.57 -20.87
N THR A 128 4.27 18.57 -21.42
CA THR A 128 4.89 17.46 -22.15
C THR A 128 4.17 17.19 -23.47
N THR A 129 4.75 16.32 -24.29
CA THR A 129 4.07 15.80 -25.49
C THR A 129 2.89 14.89 -25.18
N HIS A 130 2.69 14.53 -23.89
CA HIS A 130 1.45 13.88 -23.45
C HIS A 130 0.27 14.87 -23.49
N ASP A 131 0.52 16.12 -23.10
CA ASP A 131 -0.50 17.17 -23.06
C ASP A 131 -0.80 17.72 -24.46
N PHE A 132 0.26 17.83 -25.28
CA PHE A 132 0.19 18.35 -26.64
C PHE A 132 0.94 17.43 -27.61
N PRO A 133 0.33 16.32 -28.06
CA PRO A 133 1.00 15.30 -28.87
C PRO A 133 1.52 15.79 -30.23
N TYR A 134 1.02 16.93 -30.74
CA TYR A 134 1.46 17.53 -31.99
C TYR A 134 2.74 18.39 -31.85
N ALA A 135 3.12 18.69 -30.60
CA ALA A 135 4.32 19.50 -30.36
C ALA A 135 5.58 18.61 -30.37
N ILE A 136 6.71 19.23 -30.70
CA ILE A 136 8.00 18.53 -30.61
C ILE A 136 8.57 18.64 -29.20
N GLU A 137 9.26 17.60 -28.75
CA GLU A 137 9.84 17.55 -27.41
C GLU A 137 10.97 18.57 -27.20
N ASP A 138 11.90 18.62 -28.16
CA ASP A 138 13.06 19.52 -28.13
C ASP A 138 12.88 20.68 -29.11
N GLY A 139 12.22 21.76 -28.68
CA GLY A 139 12.03 22.96 -29.48
C GLY A 139 10.98 23.90 -28.90
N ILE A 140 10.79 25.05 -29.54
CA ILE A 140 9.72 25.98 -29.15
C ILE A 140 8.36 25.35 -29.43
N PHE A 141 7.44 25.55 -28.52
CA PHE A 141 6.05 25.10 -28.69
C PHE A 141 5.37 25.98 -29.77
N ILE A 142 5.11 25.41 -30.95
CA ILE A 142 4.39 26.07 -32.03
C ILE A 142 2.91 25.80 -31.85
N LEU A 143 2.11 26.86 -31.65
CA LEU A 143 0.66 26.73 -31.45
C LEU A 143 0.00 26.44 -32.82
N GLN A 144 -0.83 25.40 -32.84
CA GLN A 144 -1.58 25.03 -34.06
C GLN A 144 -2.96 25.67 -34.11
N GLU A 145 -3.50 26.12 -33.00
CA GLU A 145 -4.80 26.75 -32.91
C GLU A 145 -4.72 28.25 -33.28
N ALA A 146 -5.84 28.77 -33.78
CA ALA A 146 -6.00 30.20 -33.97
C ALA A 146 -6.12 30.89 -32.60
N CYS A 147 -5.07 31.56 -32.16
CA CYS A 147 -5.02 32.33 -30.91
C CYS A 147 -4.84 33.83 -31.24
N ALA A 148 -5.33 34.70 -30.38
CA ALA A 148 -5.11 36.12 -30.54
C ALA A 148 -3.70 36.49 -30.07
N VAL A 149 -3.00 37.29 -30.87
CA VAL A 149 -1.66 37.80 -30.51
C VAL A 149 -1.78 38.67 -29.25
N GLY A 150 -0.94 38.43 -28.27
CA GLY A 150 -0.98 39.10 -26.97
C GLY A 150 -1.94 38.46 -25.94
N GLU A 151 -2.70 37.43 -26.32
CA GLU A 151 -3.52 36.65 -25.40
C GLU A 151 -2.64 35.95 -24.37
N ASP A 152 -3.14 35.82 -23.11
CA ASP A 152 -2.47 35.03 -22.06
C ASP A 152 -2.34 33.58 -22.53
N ILE A 153 -1.13 33.03 -22.46
CA ILE A 153 -0.85 31.69 -22.95
C ILE A 153 -1.73 30.63 -22.28
N ARG A 154 -2.06 30.80 -20.98
CA ARG A 154 -2.91 29.87 -20.25
C ARG A 154 -4.30 29.75 -20.87
N THR A 155 -4.88 30.89 -21.25
CA THR A 155 -6.16 30.93 -21.95
C THR A 155 -6.01 30.36 -23.37
N ALA A 156 -4.93 30.70 -24.05
CA ALA A 156 -4.68 30.29 -25.44
C ALA A 156 -4.51 28.77 -25.59
N ILE A 157 -3.99 28.08 -24.58
CA ILE A 157 -3.76 26.62 -24.60
C ILE A 157 -4.64 25.84 -23.60
N GLY A 158 -5.60 26.54 -22.95
CA GLY A 158 -6.58 25.90 -22.05
C GLY A 158 -6.05 25.48 -20.68
N LEU A 159 -5.01 26.14 -20.17
CA LEU A 159 -4.50 25.96 -18.80
C LEU A 159 -5.18 26.90 -17.81
N ASN A 160 -6.49 26.94 -17.83
CA ASN A 160 -7.29 27.82 -16.98
C ASN A 160 -8.45 27.09 -16.31
N ASP A 161 -8.28 25.79 -16.08
CA ASP A 161 -9.23 24.96 -15.38
C ASP A 161 -8.81 24.76 -13.93
N THR A 162 -9.75 24.32 -13.11
CA THR A 162 -9.49 23.74 -11.80
C THR A 162 -9.88 22.28 -11.86
N VAL A 163 -8.94 21.41 -11.54
CA VAL A 163 -9.12 19.96 -11.57
C VAL A 163 -9.15 19.44 -10.14
N VAL A 164 -10.23 18.74 -9.79
CA VAL A 164 -10.42 18.13 -8.47
C VAL A 164 -10.21 16.62 -8.56
N GLU A 165 -9.34 16.07 -7.73
CA GLU A 165 -9.06 14.65 -7.67
C GLU A 165 -9.95 13.97 -6.62
N PHE A 166 -10.76 13.00 -7.07
CA PHE A 166 -11.62 12.18 -6.23
C PHE A 166 -11.09 10.77 -6.06
N GLU A 167 -11.11 10.27 -4.81
CA GLU A 167 -10.95 8.85 -4.51
C GLU A 167 -12.33 8.16 -4.56
N ILE A 168 -12.61 7.48 -5.66
CA ILE A 168 -13.88 6.80 -5.86
C ILE A 168 -13.81 5.38 -5.31
N THR A 169 -14.67 5.07 -4.33
CA THR A 169 -14.79 3.76 -3.71
C THR A 169 -15.34 2.70 -4.67
N SER A 170 -15.10 1.43 -4.39
CA SER A 170 -15.46 0.34 -5.31
C SER A 170 -16.97 0.16 -5.50
N ASN A 171 -17.77 0.62 -4.54
CA ASN A 171 -19.24 0.56 -4.58
C ASN A 171 -19.88 1.69 -5.40
N ARG A 172 -19.11 2.72 -5.80
CA ARG A 172 -19.61 3.89 -6.53
C ARG A 172 -19.03 4.00 -7.95
N PRO A 173 -19.22 2.97 -8.83
CA PRO A 173 -18.75 3.05 -10.21
C PRO A 173 -19.40 4.19 -11.00
N ASP A 174 -20.61 4.60 -10.65
CA ASP A 174 -21.32 5.75 -11.22
C ASP A 174 -20.50 7.04 -11.12
N CYS A 175 -19.78 7.26 -10.02
CA CYS A 175 -18.92 8.42 -9.78
C CYS A 175 -17.57 8.37 -10.54
N LEU A 176 -17.26 7.30 -11.28
CA LEU A 176 -16.13 7.28 -12.22
C LEU A 176 -16.47 8.00 -13.55
N SER A 177 -17.35 9.00 -13.48
CA SER A 177 -17.81 9.80 -14.58
C SER A 177 -18.11 11.25 -14.17
N ILE A 178 -18.05 12.17 -15.16
CA ILE A 178 -18.45 13.57 -14.96
C ILE A 178 -19.93 13.65 -14.58
N ILE A 179 -20.80 12.92 -15.27
CA ILE A 179 -22.24 12.88 -14.98
C ILE A 179 -22.52 12.37 -13.56
N GLY A 180 -21.82 11.32 -13.12
CA GLY A 180 -21.99 10.78 -11.77
C GLY A 180 -21.57 11.79 -10.69
N LEU A 181 -20.44 12.46 -10.87
CA LEU A 181 -20.00 13.51 -9.96
C LEU A 181 -20.88 14.76 -10.05
N ALA A 182 -21.46 15.06 -11.21
CA ALA A 182 -22.44 16.11 -11.36
C ALA A 182 -23.74 15.82 -10.58
N ARG A 183 -24.21 14.56 -10.60
CA ARG A 183 -25.34 14.11 -9.76
C ARG A 183 -25.06 14.30 -8.28
N GLU A 184 -23.90 13.86 -7.80
CA GLU A 184 -23.48 14.02 -6.42
C GLU A 184 -23.34 15.50 -6.04
N THR A 185 -22.77 16.31 -6.92
CA THR A 185 -22.67 17.77 -6.72
C THR A 185 -24.04 18.43 -6.65
N ALA A 186 -24.93 18.12 -7.59
CA ALA A 186 -26.29 18.64 -7.60
C ALA A 186 -27.06 18.23 -6.33
N ALA A 187 -26.89 16.98 -5.87
CA ALA A 187 -27.52 16.51 -4.64
C ALA A 187 -26.96 17.20 -3.40
N THR A 188 -25.65 17.35 -3.28
CA THR A 188 -24.98 17.99 -2.15
C THR A 188 -25.39 19.44 -1.99
N TYR A 189 -25.44 20.19 -3.08
CA TYR A 189 -25.81 21.61 -3.09
C TYR A 189 -27.28 21.87 -3.31
N ARG A 190 -28.08 20.83 -3.58
CA ARG A 190 -29.52 20.94 -3.95
C ARG A 190 -29.75 21.85 -5.14
N LEU A 191 -28.88 21.75 -6.13
CA LEU A 191 -28.93 22.53 -7.36
C LEU A 191 -29.61 21.74 -8.49
N PRO A 192 -30.15 22.42 -9.51
CA PRO A 192 -30.68 21.72 -10.69
C PRO A 192 -29.54 21.05 -11.47
N LEU A 193 -29.78 19.82 -11.92
CA LEU A 193 -28.90 19.04 -12.79
C LEU A 193 -29.42 19.12 -14.22
N HIS A 194 -28.54 19.46 -15.16
CA HIS A 194 -28.84 19.56 -16.59
C HIS A 194 -28.12 18.46 -17.36
N LEU A 195 -28.80 17.34 -17.60
CA LEU A 195 -28.27 16.26 -18.41
C LEU A 195 -28.55 16.51 -19.88
N HIS A 196 -27.52 16.35 -20.72
CA HIS A 196 -27.66 16.40 -22.17
C HIS A 196 -28.31 15.10 -22.67
N THR A 197 -29.30 15.24 -23.58
CA THR A 197 -29.90 14.10 -24.28
C THR A 197 -29.33 14.07 -25.69
N PRO A 198 -28.52 13.03 -26.06
CA PRO A 198 -27.91 12.96 -27.38
C PRO A 198 -28.95 12.85 -28.50
N VAL A 199 -28.72 13.56 -29.60
CA VAL A 199 -29.57 13.52 -30.79
C VAL A 199 -28.73 13.16 -32.01
N VAL A 200 -29.04 12.02 -32.63
CA VAL A 200 -28.37 11.52 -33.83
C VAL A 200 -29.30 11.67 -35.02
N GLN A 201 -28.85 12.30 -36.09
CA GLN A 201 -29.63 12.51 -37.31
C GLN A 201 -29.53 11.28 -38.26
N GLY A 202 -28.31 10.71 -38.37
CA GLY A 202 -28.00 9.62 -39.25
C GLY A 202 -27.90 10.03 -40.72
N ALA A 203 -27.09 9.31 -41.49
CA ALA A 203 -26.84 9.56 -42.92
C ALA A 203 -27.57 8.55 -43.84
N GLY A 204 -28.51 7.75 -43.28
CA GLY A 204 -29.22 6.69 -44.02
C GLY A 204 -28.43 5.37 -44.10
N GLY A 205 -29.03 4.39 -44.84
CA GLY A 205 -28.55 2.99 -44.82
C GLY A 205 -29.17 2.18 -43.68
N ASP A 206 -28.75 0.94 -43.54
CA ASP A 206 -29.12 0.05 -42.41
C ASP A 206 -27.85 -0.59 -41.85
N VAL A 207 -27.63 -0.47 -40.54
CA VAL A 207 -26.51 -1.08 -39.85
C VAL A 207 -26.44 -2.60 -40.07
N ASN A 208 -27.58 -3.27 -40.20
CA ASN A 208 -27.70 -4.71 -40.42
C ASN A 208 -27.16 -5.20 -41.77
N ASP A 209 -27.03 -4.28 -42.74
CA ASP A 209 -26.42 -4.59 -44.04
C ASP A 209 -24.91 -4.71 -43.98
N LEU A 210 -24.30 -4.09 -42.96
CA LEU A 210 -22.84 -3.96 -42.80
C LEU A 210 -22.27 -4.81 -41.65
N LEU A 211 -23.05 -5.02 -40.59
CA LEU A 211 -22.56 -5.64 -39.37
C LEU A 211 -23.55 -6.68 -38.85
N LYS A 212 -23.03 -7.81 -38.39
CA LYS A 212 -23.76 -8.83 -37.64
C LYS A 212 -23.10 -9.03 -36.29
N VAL A 213 -23.88 -9.00 -35.23
CA VAL A 213 -23.38 -9.20 -33.87
C VAL A 213 -24.05 -10.40 -33.23
N ARG A 214 -23.28 -11.24 -32.53
CA ARG A 214 -23.77 -12.38 -31.77
C ARG A 214 -23.08 -12.43 -30.41
N VAL A 215 -23.84 -12.59 -29.34
CA VAL A 215 -23.35 -12.81 -28.00
C VAL A 215 -23.58 -14.28 -27.63
N GLU A 216 -22.52 -15.05 -27.48
CA GLU A 216 -22.60 -16.48 -27.11
C GLU A 216 -22.65 -16.67 -25.58
N ASN A 217 -21.99 -15.83 -24.82
CA ASN A 217 -22.01 -15.90 -23.37
C ASN A 217 -22.76 -14.70 -22.76
N THR A 218 -24.08 -14.86 -22.63
CA THR A 218 -24.96 -13.82 -22.11
C THR A 218 -24.86 -13.61 -20.61
N GLU A 219 -24.22 -14.53 -19.87
CA GLU A 219 -23.94 -14.37 -18.45
C GLU A 219 -22.76 -13.39 -18.22
N LEU A 220 -21.76 -13.43 -19.11
CA LEU A 220 -20.56 -12.58 -19.00
C LEU A 220 -20.71 -11.26 -19.77
N CYS A 221 -21.60 -11.20 -20.77
CA CYS A 221 -21.96 -10.00 -21.50
C CYS A 221 -23.46 -9.80 -21.44
N GLN A 222 -23.89 -8.90 -20.57
CA GLN A 222 -25.32 -8.67 -20.31
C GLN A 222 -25.97 -7.80 -21.38
N ARG A 223 -25.24 -6.86 -21.97
CA ARG A 223 -25.70 -6.03 -23.10
C ARG A 223 -24.54 -5.73 -24.03
N TYR A 224 -24.79 -5.77 -25.32
CA TYR A 224 -23.81 -5.38 -26.33
C TYR A 224 -24.50 -4.54 -27.40
N MET A 225 -24.07 -3.30 -27.52
CA MET A 225 -24.58 -2.37 -28.54
C MET A 225 -23.49 -2.04 -29.54
N ALA A 226 -23.86 -1.92 -30.80
CA ALA A 226 -22.95 -1.54 -31.87
C ALA A 226 -23.62 -0.60 -32.88
N ALA A 227 -22.83 0.33 -33.41
CA ALA A 227 -23.23 1.23 -34.48
C ALA A 227 -22.10 1.38 -35.50
N VAL A 228 -22.44 1.65 -36.75
CA VAL A 228 -21.46 1.81 -37.85
C VAL A 228 -21.40 3.28 -38.29
N VAL A 229 -20.19 3.74 -38.51
CA VAL A 229 -19.92 5.07 -39.08
C VAL A 229 -19.04 4.90 -40.32
N ARG A 230 -19.41 5.49 -41.44
CA ARG A 230 -18.68 5.46 -42.71
C ARG A 230 -18.00 6.79 -43.02
N ASN A 231 -17.16 6.76 -44.05
CA ASN A 231 -16.47 7.96 -44.56
C ASN A 231 -15.73 8.70 -43.42
N ILE A 232 -15.06 7.94 -42.57
CA ILE A 232 -14.32 8.46 -41.44
C ILE A 232 -13.19 9.40 -41.93
N LYS A 233 -13.05 10.49 -41.22
CA LYS A 233 -11.95 11.44 -41.38
C LYS A 233 -11.15 11.50 -40.07
N VAL A 234 -10.11 10.68 -40.00
CA VAL A 234 -9.19 10.70 -38.86
C VAL A 234 -8.42 12.01 -38.84
N ALA A 235 -8.55 12.76 -37.76
CA ALA A 235 -7.90 14.07 -37.60
C ALA A 235 -7.65 14.35 -36.10
N SER A 236 -6.88 15.40 -35.82
CA SER A 236 -6.77 15.90 -34.43
C SER A 236 -8.13 16.35 -33.93
N SER A 237 -8.44 16.05 -32.70
CA SER A 237 -9.66 16.52 -32.02
C SER A 237 -9.66 18.06 -31.89
N PRO A 238 -10.84 18.69 -31.85
CA PRO A 238 -10.93 20.11 -31.60
C PRO A 238 -10.40 20.46 -30.19
N ARG A 239 -9.98 21.70 -30.02
CA ARG A 239 -9.34 22.20 -28.82
C ARG A 239 -10.12 21.87 -27.54
N TRP A 240 -11.42 22.17 -27.52
CA TRP A 240 -12.27 21.96 -26.34
C TRP A 240 -12.29 20.49 -25.86
N LEU A 241 -12.28 19.53 -26.78
CA LEU A 241 -12.29 18.11 -26.47
C LEU A 241 -10.92 17.66 -25.89
N ARG A 242 -9.84 18.14 -26.50
CA ARG A 242 -8.48 17.86 -26.03
C ARG A 242 -8.22 18.44 -24.64
N GLU A 243 -8.68 19.68 -24.37
CA GLU A 243 -8.57 20.34 -23.06
C GLU A 243 -9.26 19.51 -21.96
N ARG A 244 -10.47 19.02 -22.21
CA ARG A 244 -11.22 18.20 -21.24
C ARG A 244 -10.55 16.85 -20.96
N LEU A 245 -10.09 16.18 -22.02
CA LEU A 245 -9.35 14.93 -21.86
C LEU A 245 -8.09 15.15 -21.03
N ARG A 246 -7.29 16.16 -21.38
CA ARG A 246 -6.07 16.52 -20.67
C ARG A 246 -6.34 16.83 -19.19
N ALA A 247 -7.31 17.68 -18.89
CA ALA A 247 -7.69 18.01 -17.51
C ALA A 247 -8.07 16.78 -16.69
N CYS A 248 -8.66 15.78 -17.33
CA CYS A 248 -8.97 14.50 -16.71
C CYS A 248 -7.81 13.48 -16.75
N GLY A 249 -6.60 13.88 -17.19
CA GLY A 249 -5.41 13.01 -17.22
C GLY A 249 -5.36 12.02 -18.40
N VAL A 250 -6.19 12.23 -19.44
CA VAL A 250 -6.23 11.37 -20.63
C VAL A 250 -5.52 12.06 -21.79
N ARG A 251 -4.56 11.35 -22.38
CA ARG A 251 -3.82 11.83 -23.54
C ARG A 251 -4.70 11.87 -24.80
N PRO A 252 -4.88 13.03 -25.47
CA PRO A 252 -5.52 13.08 -26.77
C PRO A 252 -4.70 12.34 -27.85
N ILE A 253 -5.38 11.62 -28.75
CA ILE A 253 -4.75 10.83 -29.82
C ILE A 253 -5.27 11.29 -31.19
N ASN A 254 -6.53 11.01 -31.48
CA ASN A 254 -7.25 11.46 -32.69
C ASN A 254 -8.75 11.55 -32.37
N ASN A 255 -9.50 12.21 -33.24
CA ASN A 255 -10.92 12.50 -33.00
C ASN A 255 -11.76 11.25 -32.68
N ILE A 256 -11.49 10.09 -33.29
CA ILE A 256 -12.29 8.87 -33.05
C ILE A 256 -11.96 8.26 -31.71
N VAL A 257 -10.69 8.08 -31.38
CA VAL A 257 -10.25 7.55 -30.09
C VAL A 257 -10.60 8.52 -28.95
N ASP A 258 -10.48 9.80 -29.21
CA ASP A 258 -10.79 10.85 -28.24
C ASP A 258 -12.30 10.91 -27.94
N ILE A 259 -13.17 10.66 -28.92
CA ILE A 259 -14.62 10.50 -28.70
C ILE A 259 -14.89 9.34 -27.74
N THR A 260 -14.26 8.17 -27.93
CA THR A 260 -14.47 7.04 -27.01
C THR A 260 -13.99 7.34 -25.60
N ASN A 261 -12.84 8.00 -25.46
CA ASN A 261 -12.32 8.40 -24.16
C ASN A 261 -13.18 9.51 -23.51
N TYR A 262 -13.65 10.47 -24.31
CA TYR A 262 -14.54 11.52 -23.82
C TYR A 262 -15.85 10.94 -23.27
N VAL A 263 -16.49 10.04 -24.00
CA VAL A 263 -17.72 9.38 -23.55
C VAL A 263 -17.47 8.51 -22.32
N MET A 264 -16.34 7.81 -22.26
CA MET A 264 -15.96 7.05 -21.07
C MET A 264 -15.84 7.96 -19.83
N LEU A 265 -15.26 9.15 -19.95
CA LEU A 265 -15.17 10.10 -18.85
C LEU A 265 -16.52 10.75 -18.55
N GLU A 266 -17.30 11.12 -19.57
CA GLU A 266 -18.60 11.79 -19.39
C GLU A 266 -19.63 10.86 -18.75
N TYR A 267 -19.78 9.62 -19.27
CA TYR A 267 -20.80 8.64 -18.89
C TYR A 267 -20.29 7.56 -17.92
N GLY A 268 -18.97 7.39 -17.76
CA GLY A 268 -18.42 6.24 -17.04
C GLY A 268 -18.47 4.93 -17.82
N GLN A 269 -18.87 4.97 -19.08
CA GLN A 269 -19.03 3.82 -19.96
C GLN A 269 -17.83 3.69 -20.91
N PRO A 270 -16.91 2.74 -20.70
CA PRO A 270 -15.86 2.50 -21.67
C PRO A 270 -16.42 2.06 -23.00
N MET A 271 -15.88 2.63 -24.07
CA MET A 271 -16.25 2.32 -25.45
C MET A 271 -15.02 1.87 -26.23
N HIS A 272 -15.26 1.17 -27.33
CA HIS A 272 -14.22 0.84 -28.30
C HIS A 272 -14.68 1.16 -29.72
N ALA A 273 -13.71 1.42 -30.61
CA ALA A 273 -13.93 1.62 -32.01
C ALA A 273 -13.07 0.62 -32.79
N PHE A 274 -13.72 -0.25 -33.56
CA PHE A 274 -13.05 -1.19 -34.49
C PHE A 274 -13.05 -0.63 -35.89
N ASP A 275 -11.93 -0.75 -36.60
CA ASP A 275 -11.91 -0.57 -38.06
C ASP A 275 -12.61 -1.77 -38.72
N LEU A 276 -13.74 -1.51 -39.39
CA LEU A 276 -14.57 -2.56 -39.99
C LEU A 276 -13.81 -3.38 -41.05
N LYS A 277 -12.80 -2.82 -41.70
CA LYS A 277 -11.91 -3.51 -42.63
C LYS A 277 -11.26 -4.75 -42.04
N TYR A 278 -10.97 -4.68 -40.72
CA TYR A 278 -10.35 -5.77 -39.97
C TYR A 278 -11.32 -6.64 -39.20
N VAL A 279 -12.63 -6.37 -39.30
CA VAL A 279 -13.69 -7.24 -38.75
C VAL A 279 -14.14 -8.21 -39.86
N LYS A 280 -13.62 -9.43 -39.83
CA LYS A 280 -13.85 -10.45 -40.86
C LYS A 280 -15.32 -10.71 -41.05
N ASP A 281 -15.76 -10.66 -42.34
CA ASP A 281 -17.14 -10.88 -42.78
C ASP A 281 -18.17 -9.92 -42.15
N GLY A 282 -17.71 -8.76 -41.60
CA GLY A 282 -18.57 -7.83 -40.87
C GLY A 282 -19.28 -8.51 -39.70
N GLN A 283 -18.62 -9.44 -39.01
CA GLN A 283 -19.21 -10.21 -37.92
C GLN A 283 -18.45 -10.00 -36.63
N ILE A 284 -19.16 -9.64 -35.56
CA ILE A 284 -18.67 -9.61 -34.19
C ILE A 284 -19.30 -10.74 -33.38
N VAL A 285 -18.47 -11.51 -32.69
CA VAL A 285 -18.90 -12.60 -31.82
C VAL A 285 -18.30 -12.41 -30.43
N VAL A 286 -19.15 -12.16 -29.45
CA VAL A 286 -18.72 -12.06 -28.04
C VAL A 286 -18.80 -13.45 -27.43
N ARG A 287 -17.63 -14.05 -27.16
CA ARG A 287 -17.51 -15.46 -26.76
C ARG A 287 -16.38 -15.65 -25.73
N ASN A 288 -16.33 -16.79 -25.12
CA ASN A 288 -15.15 -17.20 -24.40
C ASN A 288 -13.97 -17.45 -25.34
N ALA A 289 -12.77 -17.18 -24.86
CA ALA A 289 -11.55 -17.52 -25.60
C ALA A 289 -11.39 -19.04 -25.73
N ALA A 290 -10.79 -19.48 -26.83
CA ALA A 290 -10.39 -20.88 -26.99
C ALA A 290 -9.12 -21.17 -26.18
N ALA A 291 -8.90 -22.44 -25.83
CA ALA A 291 -7.68 -22.84 -25.14
C ALA A 291 -6.45 -22.58 -26.01
N GLY A 292 -5.46 -21.85 -25.49
CA GLY A 292 -4.23 -21.50 -26.21
C GLY A 292 -4.41 -20.41 -27.28
N GLU A 293 -5.57 -19.75 -27.32
CA GLU A 293 -5.81 -18.61 -28.20
C GLU A 293 -4.93 -17.42 -27.76
N THR A 294 -4.44 -16.65 -28.71
CA THR A 294 -3.57 -15.49 -28.43
C THR A 294 -4.10 -14.23 -29.09
N ILE A 295 -3.79 -13.09 -28.49
CA ILE A 295 -4.07 -11.77 -29.06
C ILE A 295 -2.87 -10.85 -28.85
N THR A 296 -2.56 -10.03 -29.86
CA THR A 296 -1.66 -8.88 -29.66
C THR A 296 -2.51 -7.68 -29.27
N THR A 297 -2.33 -7.17 -28.07
CA THR A 297 -3.08 -6.02 -27.55
C THR A 297 -2.50 -4.69 -28.02
N LEU A 298 -3.25 -3.57 -27.88
CA LEU A 298 -2.85 -2.23 -28.33
C LEU A 298 -1.49 -1.73 -27.79
N ASP A 299 -0.98 -2.35 -26.71
CA ASP A 299 0.36 -2.09 -26.17
C ASP A 299 1.47 -2.90 -26.89
N GLY A 300 1.17 -3.58 -27.99
CA GLY A 300 2.09 -4.41 -28.78
C GLY A 300 2.49 -5.74 -28.14
N THR A 301 1.88 -6.11 -27.01
CA THR A 301 2.23 -7.32 -26.27
C THR A 301 1.36 -8.50 -26.68
N VAL A 302 1.98 -9.63 -27.02
CA VAL A 302 1.27 -10.88 -27.29
C VAL A 302 0.85 -11.51 -25.96
N ARG A 303 -0.44 -11.83 -25.85
CA ARG A 303 -1.03 -12.41 -24.64
C ARG A 303 -1.72 -13.73 -24.94
N GLU A 304 -1.44 -14.72 -24.11
CA GLU A 304 -2.12 -16.02 -24.14
C GLU A 304 -3.43 -15.91 -23.35
N LEU A 305 -4.51 -16.39 -23.94
CA LEU A 305 -5.84 -16.34 -23.36
C LEU A 305 -6.23 -17.70 -22.77
N SER A 306 -7.07 -17.67 -21.77
CA SER A 306 -7.64 -18.88 -21.17
C SER A 306 -9.16 -18.94 -21.34
N PRO A 307 -9.78 -20.14 -21.36
CA PRO A 307 -11.21 -20.32 -21.70
C PRO A 307 -12.21 -19.59 -20.80
N GLU A 308 -11.79 -19.15 -19.63
CA GLU A 308 -12.63 -18.33 -18.75
C GLU A 308 -12.66 -16.84 -19.12
N MET A 309 -11.75 -16.40 -20.00
CA MET A 309 -11.70 -15.02 -20.47
C MET A 309 -12.73 -14.77 -21.56
N LEU A 310 -13.40 -13.64 -21.50
CA LEU A 310 -14.31 -13.19 -22.54
C LEU A 310 -13.55 -12.39 -23.59
N VAL A 311 -13.80 -12.65 -24.85
CA VAL A 311 -13.23 -11.93 -25.99
C VAL A 311 -14.33 -11.41 -26.92
N ILE A 312 -14.01 -10.31 -27.58
CA ILE A 312 -14.73 -9.84 -28.73
C ILE A 312 -13.96 -10.32 -29.95
N ALA A 313 -14.54 -11.19 -30.73
CA ALA A 313 -13.91 -11.83 -31.88
C ALA A 313 -14.62 -11.45 -33.18
N ASP A 314 -13.91 -11.53 -34.27
CA ASP A 314 -14.51 -11.58 -35.61
C ASP A 314 -14.85 -13.04 -35.99
N ALA A 315 -15.07 -13.32 -37.24
CA ALA A 315 -15.37 -14.67 -37.73
C ALA A 315 -14.18 -15.65 -37.58
N GLU A 316 -12.94 -15.17 -37.36
CA GLU A 316 -11.72 -15.98 -37.37
C GLU A 316 -10.95 -15.90 -36.05
N LYS A 317 -10.82 -14.75 -35.43
CA LYS A 317 -9.88 -14.51 -34.30
C LYS A 317 -10.40 -13.46 -33.33
N PRO A 318 -9.80 -13.37 -32.09
CA PRO A 318 -10.14 -12.33 -31.14
C PRO A 318 -9.65 -10.95 -31.62
N SER A 319 -10.51 -9.95 -31.56
CA SER A 319 -10.26 -8.55 -31.89
C SER A 319 -10.04 -7.70 -30.63
N ALA A 320 -10.55 -8.14 -29.47
CA ALA A 320 -10.32 -7.48 -28.19
C ALA A 320 -10.49 -8.45 -27.02
N VAL A 321 -9.83 -8.15 -25.90
CA VAL A 321 -10.14 -8.75 -24.59
C VAL A 321 -11.25 -7.93 -23.96
N ALA A 322 -12.44 -8.51 -23.83
CA ALA A 322 -13.65 -7.80 -23.44
C ALA A 322 -13.50 -7.03 -22.12
N GLY A 323 -13.74 -5.74 -22.17
CA GLY A 323 -13.64 -4.82 -21.04
C GLY A 323 -12.23 -4.55 -20.52
N VAL A 324 -11.18 -5.09 -21.16
CA VAL A 324 -9.79 -4.91 -20.73
C VAL A 324 -9.00 -4.07 -21.72
N MET A 325 -8.79 -4.58 -22.94
CA MET A 325 -8.01 -3.87 -23.97
C MET A 325 -8.34 -4.39 -25.38
N GLY A 326 -8.36 -3.46 -26.34
CA GLY A 326 -8.48 -3.76 -27.77
C GLY A 326 -7.26 -4.46 -28.34
N GLY A 327 -7.45 -5.13 -29.47
CA GLY A 327 -6.36 -5.72 -30.25
C GLY A 327 -5.72 -4.69 -31.17
N GLU A 328 -4.41 -4.82 -31.37
CA GLU A 328 -3.61 -3.92 -32.18
C GLU A 328 -4.11 -3.82 -33.62
N TYR A 329 -4.41 -4.96 -34.25
CA TYR A 329 -4.73 -5.02 -35.66
C TYR A 329 -6.09 -4.44 -36.05
N SER A 330 -7.03 -4.34 -35.10
CA SER A 330 -8.38 -3.83 -35.31
C SER A 330 -8.59 -2.39 -34.83
N GLY A 331 -7.50 -1.72 -34.43
CA GLY A 331 -7.51 -0.34 -33.99
C GLY A 331 -7.70 0.66 -35.13
N ILE A 332 -7.85 1.92 -34.76
CA ILE A 332 -8.04 3.03 -35.70
C ILE A 332 -6.69 3.48 -36.27
N HIS A 333 -6.58 3.53 -37.60
CA HIS A 333 -5.43 3.98 -38.36
C HIS A 333 -5.76 5.20 -39.19
N GLU A 334 -4.74 5.84 -39.80
CA GLU A 334 -4.92 7.03 -40.65
C GLU A 334 -5.77 6.75 -41.89
N ASP A 335 -5.75 5.50 -42.40
CA ASP A 335 -6.51 5.02 -43.57
C ASP A 335 -7.85 4.38 -43.22
N THR A 336 -8.30 4.45 -41.97
CA THR A 336 -9.59 3.92 -41.55
C THR A 336 -10.72 4.71 -42.22
N ASP A 337 -11.61 3.96 -42.93
CA ASP A 337 -12.76 4.53 -43.66
C ASP A 337 -14.10 4.28 -42.97
N THR A 338 -14.28 3.08 -42.41
CA THR A 338 -15.52 2.66 -41.75
C THR A 338 -15.21 2.03 -40.40
N ILE A 339 -15.92 2.45 -39.37
CA ILE A 339 -15.73 1.96 -38.00
C ILE A 339 -17.00 1.36 -37.43
N VAL A 340 -16.81 0.51 -36.43
CA VAL A 340 -17.86 0.02 -35.55
C VAL A 340 -17.59 0.55 -34.14
N PHE A 341 -18.48 1.35 -33.60
CA PHE A 341 -18.48 1.66 -32.17
C PHE A 341 -19.13 0.53 -31.39
N GLU A 342 -18.50 0.20 -30.28
CA GLU A 342 -18.98 -0.73 -29.25
C GLU A 342 -19.33 0.02 -27.97
N SER A 343 -20.50 -0.28 -27.41
CA SER A 343 -20.85 0.07 -26.03
C SER A 343 -21.49 -1.15 -25.37
N ALA A 344 -20.83 -1.73 -24.37
CA ALA A 344 -21.23 -3.01 -23.80
C ALA A 344 -21.19 -3.04 -22.28
N CYS A 345 -21.91 -3.97 -21.67
CA CYS A 345 -21.88 -4.25 -20.24
C CYS A 345 -21.38 -5.67 -20.00
N PHE A 346 -20.19 -5.78 -19.42
CA PHE A 346 -19.53 -7.04 -19.07
C PHE A 346 -19.59 -7.30 -17.57
N LYS A 347 -19.63 -8.58 -17.18
CA LYS A 347 -19.63 -9.00 -15.78
C LYS A 347 -18.31 -8.58 -15.07
N GLY A 348 -18.41 -7.68 -14.10
CA GLY A 348 -17.24 -7.04 -13.46
C GLY A 348 -16.25 -8.05 -12.87
N SER A 349 -16.71 -9.13 -12.23
CA SER A 349 -15.85 -10.17 -11.68
C SER A 349 -15.01 -10.89 -12.75
N SER A 350 -15.57 -11.12 -13.93
CA SER A 350 -14.85 -11.72 -15.07
C SER A 350 -13.77 -10.77 -15.59
N VAL A 351 -14.10 -9.50 -15.79
CA VAL A 351 -13.13 -8.48 -16.23
C VAL A 351 -11.98 -8.35 -15.23
N ARG A 352 -12.28 -8.30 -13.93
CA ARG A 352 -11.27 -8.22 -12.86
C ARG A 352 -10.31 -9.41 -12.87
N LEU A 353 -10.84 -10.63 -12.97
CA LEU A 353 -10.01 -11.84 -12.99
C LEU A 353 -9.15 -11.91 -14.25
N THR A 354 -9.72 -11.54 -15.40
CA THR A 354 -9.02 -11.48 -16.69
C THR A 354 -7.87 -10.45 -16.63
N ALA A 355 -8.16 -9.23 -16.20
CA ALA A 355 -7.17 -8.17 -16.04
C ALA A 355 -6.03 -8.58 -15.10
N LYS A 356 -6.35 -9.21 -13.96
CA LYS A 356 -5.37 -9.74 -13.00
C LYS A 356 -4.49 -10.82 -13.61
N LYS A 357 -5.07 -11.79 -14.33
CA LYS A 357 -4.31 -12.89 -14.96
C LYS A 357 -3.36 -12.38 -16.05
N LEU A 358 -3.80 -11.40 -16.83
CA LEU A 358 -2.98 -10.77 -17.87
C LEU A 358 -2.00 -9.74 -17.33
N GLY A 359 -2.02 -9.44 -16.03
CA GLY A 359 -1.18 -8.40 -15.42
C GLY A 359 -1.47 -7.00 -15.93
N MET A 360 -2.72 -6.72 -16.32
CA MET A 360 -3.14 -5.46 -16.92
C MET A 360 -4.12 -4.72 -16.00
N ARG A 361 -3.96 -3.40 -15.94
CA ARG A 361 -4.96 -2.51 -15.36
C ARG A 361 -5.12 -1.31 -16.29
N THR A 362 -6.33 -1.16 -16.82
CA THR A 362 -6.67 -0.08 -17.74
C THR A 362 -7.80 0.76 -17.18
N GLU A 363 -8.03 1.96 -17.72
CA GLU A 363 -9.18 2.80 -17.39
C GLU A 363 -10.51 2.08 -17.66
N SER A 364 -10.55 1.25 -18.70
CA SER A 364 -11.68 0.39 -19.03
C SER A 364 -11.90 -0.69 -17.97
N SER A 365 -10.87 -1.51 -17.69
CA SER A 365 -11.01 -2.60 -16.73
C SER A 365 -11.31 -2.10 -15.31
N GLY A 366 -10.74 -0.95 -14.92
CA GLY A 366 -11.01 -0.31 -13.64
C GLY A 366 -12.46 0.14 -13.44
N ARG A 367 -13.19 0.43 -14.53
CA ARG A 367 -14.63 0.74 -14.51
C ARG A 367 -15.46 -0.52 -14.54
N PHE A 368 -15.21 -1.40 -15.51
CA PHE A 368 -15.98 -2.65 -15.64
C PHE A 368 -15.91 -3.56 -14.42
N GLU A 369 -14.73 -3.67 -13.78
CA GLU A 369 -14.55 -4.54 -12.60
C GLU A 369 -15.46 -4.18 -11.41
N LYS A 370 -15.92 -2.93 -11.35
CA LYS A 370 -16.83 -2.43 -10.29
C LYS A 370 -18.31 -2.68 -10.61
N GLY A 371 -18.63 -3.13 -11.82
CA GLY A 371 -20.00 -3.35 -12.28
C GLY A 371 -20.63 -2.07 -12.85
N LEU A 372 -20.77 -2.00 -14.15
CA LEU A 372 -21.42 -0.89 -14.85
C LEU A 372 -22.90 -1.16 -15.07
N ASP A 373 -23.67 -0.08 -15.20
CA ASP A 373 -25.09 -0.12 -15.49
C ASP A 373 -25.33 -0.46 -16.98
N PRO A 374 -26.00 -1.58 -17.31
CA PRO A 374 -26.32 -1.91 -18.70
C PRO A 374 -27.24 -0.87 -19.37
N MET A 375 -28.02 -0.10 -18.60
CA MET A 375 -28.86 0.98 -19.14
C MET A 375 -28.04 2.14 -19.70
N ASN A 376 -26.81 2.31 -19.23
CA ASN A 376 -25.93 3.40 -19.65
C ASN A 376 -25.34 3.20 -21.06
N CYS A 377 -25.35 1.96 -21.58
CA CYS A 377 -24.77 1.62 -22.87
C CYS A 377 -25.38 2.42 -24.04
N GLU A 378 -26.70 2.62 -24.04
CA GLU A 378 -27.41 3.33 -25.10
C GLU A 378 -27.08 4.83 -25.10
N GLY A 379 -27.15 5.49 -23.93
CA GLY A 379 -26.83 6.92 -23.81
C GLY A 379 -25.40 7.22 -24.25
N ALA A 380 -24.46 6.37 -23.83
CA ALA A 380 -23.06 6.49 -24.21
C ALA A 380 -22.84 6.29 -25.72
N LEU A 381 -23.45 5.29 -26.32
CA LEU A 381 -23.35 5.05 -27.78
C LEU A 381 -23.92 6.22 -28.57
N LEU A 382 -25.11 6.69 -28.23
CA LEU A 382 -25.76 7.82 -28.91
C LEU A 382 -24.92 9.11 -28.77
N ARG A 383 -24.29 9.31 -27.59
CA ARG A 383 -23.40 10.44 -27.40
C ARG A 383 -22.17 10.39 -28.31
N ALA A 384 -21.56 9.22 -28.47
CA ALA A 384 -20.42 9.03 -29.37
C ALA A 384 -20.83 9.32 -30.83
N LEU A 385 -21.99 8.84 -31.26
CA LEU A 385 -22.50 9.10 -32.62
C LEU A 385 -22.80 10.58 -32.84
N GLU A 386 -23.43 11.25 -31.89
CA GLU A 386 -23.67 12.70 -31.94
C GLU A 386 -22.36 13.47 -32.05
N LEU A 387 -21.31 13.10 -31.28
CA LEU A 387 -20.02 13.71 -31.38
C LEU A 387 -19.37 13.54 -32.76
N VAL A 388 -19.52 12.37 -33.38
CA VAL A 388 -19.08 12.15 -34.75
C VAL A 388 -19.75 13.15 -35.72
N GLU A 389 -21.08 13.34 -35.61
CA GLU A 389 -21.81 14.29 -36.44
C GLU A 389 -21.40 15.74 -36.16
N GLN A 390 -21.30 16.12 -34.89
CA GLN A 390 -20.87 17.48 -34.48
C GLN A 390 -19.47 17.83 -34.99
N LEU A 391 -18.56 16.85 -34.99
CA LEU A 391 -17.18 17.06 -35.46
C LEU A 391 -17.04 16.90 -36.98
N GLY A 392 -18.07 16.46 -37.68
CA GLY A 392 -17.98 16.10 -39.09
C GLY A 392 -16.95 14.98 -39.36
N ALA A 393 -16.74 14.10 -38.35
CA ALA A 393 -15.71 13.06 -38.38
C ALA A 393 -16.11 11.82 -39.21
N GLY A 394 -17.36 11.72 -39.62
CA GLY A 394 -17.88 10.62 -40.44
C GLY A 394 -19.39 10.71 -40.64
N GLU A 395 -19.96 9.71 -41.30
CA GLU A 395 -21.39 9.59 -41.61
C GLU A 395 -21.98 8.42 -40.80
N VAL A 396 -22.87 8.71 -39.86
CA VAL A 396 -23.51 7.70 -39.02
C VAL A 396 -24.53 6.90 -39.86
N VAL A 397 -24.33 5.59 -39.95
CA VAL A 397 -25.30 4.67 -40.60
C VAL A 397 -26.52 4.54 -39.69
N SER A 398 -27.73 4.56 -40.31
CA SER A 398 -28.97 4.50 -39.55
C SER A 398 -29.16 3.15 -38.83
N GLY A 399 -29.72 3.22 -37.63
CA GLY A 399 -29.95 2.08 -36.76
C GLY A 399 -28.78 1.75 -35.87
N VAL A 400 -29.07 0.99 -34.82
CA VAL A 400 -28.09 0.42 -33.87
C VAL A 400 -28.41 -1.06 -33.71
N ILE A 401 -27.41 -1.89 -33.54
CA ILE A 401 -27.57 -3.27 -33.11
C ILE A 401 -27.56 -3.25 -31.59
N ASP A 402 -28.58 -3.79 -30.95
CA ASP A 402 -28.71 -3.89 -29.49
C ASP A 402 -29.07 -5.36 -29.14
N ILE A 403 -28.14 -6.03 -28.47
CA ILE A 403 -28.38 -7.40 -27.97
C ILE A 403 -28.40 -7.26 -26.44
N ASP A 404 -29.60 -7.29 -25.89
CA ASP A 404 -29.89 -7.02 -24.51
C ASP A 404 -30.44 -8.26 -23.78
N HIS A 405 -29.69 -8.69 -22.76
CA HIS A 405 -30.06 -9.79 -21.85
C HIS A 405 -30.02 -9.31 -20.38
N ALA A 406 -29.89 -8.00 -20.14
CA ALA A 406 -29.86 -7.44 -18.81
C ALA A 406 -31.25 -7.48 -18.15
N ASP A 407 -31.26 -7.53 -16.82
CA ASP A 407 -32.48 -7.33 -16.04
C ASP A 407 -32.72 -5.83 -15.83
N HIS A 408 -33.78 -5.31 -16.44
CA HIS A 408 -34.18 -3.91 -16.33
C HIS A 408 -35.10 -3.62 -15.13
N THR A 409 -35.32 -4.60 -14.27
CA THR A 409 -36.19 -4.43 -13.10
C THR A 409 -35.47 -3.54 -12.08
N LEU A 410 -36.04 -2.37 -11.82
CA LEU A 410 -35.50 -1.49 -10.79
C LEU A 410 -35.60 -2.13 -9.41
N ARG A 411 -34.49 -2.14 -8.70
CA ARG A 411 -34.40 -2.71 -7.35
C ARG A 411 -35.30 -1.95 -6.37
N ARG A 412 -35.99 -2.72 -5.51
CA ARG A 412 -36.83 -2.19 -4.44
C ARG A 412 -36.22 -2.54 -3.10
N VAL A 413 -35.96 -1.54 -2.28
CA VAL A 413 -35.35 -1.70 -0.97
C VAL A 413 -36.34 -1.22 0.10
N PRO A 414 -36.54 -1.95 1.22
CA PRO A 414 -37.44 -1.53 2.27
C PRO A 414 -37.06 -0.17 2.87
N PHE A 415 -38.05 0.72 3.03
CA PHE A 415 -37.93 2.02 3.67
C PHE A 415 -38.65 2.02 5.01
N ASP A 416 -37.92 2.15 6.12
CA ASP A 416 -38.43 2.17 7.49
C ASP A 416 -37.81 3.31 8.27
N ALA A 417 -38.50 4.43 8.35
CA ALA A 417 -38.00 5.67 8.98
C ALA A 417 -37.72 5.48 10.48
N ASP A 418 -38.56 4.73 11.21
CA ASP A 418 -38.37 4.48 12.64
C ASP A 418 -37.11 3.63 12.89
N TRP A 419 -36.87 2.64 12.03
CA TRP A 419 -35.67 1.83 12.13
C TRP A 419 -34.41 2.65 11.80
N MET A 420 -34.48 3.49 10.74
CA MET A 420 -33.35 4.37 10.35
C MET A 420 -32.99 5.33 11.48
N ASN A 421 -33.98 5.96 12.12
CA ASN A 421 -33.73 6.83 13.25
C ASN A 421 -33.01 6.10 14.40
N ARG A 422 -33.45 4.88 14.74
CA ARG A 422 -32.78 4.08 15.78
C ARG A 422 -31.37 3.63 15.35
N PHE A 423 -31.21 3.27 14.08
CA PHE A 423 -29.93 2.78 13.53
C PHE A 423 -28.88 3.91 13.48
N LEU A 424 -29.27 5.09 13.02
CA LEU A 424 -28.39 6.25 12.89
C LEU A 424 -28.26 7.07 14.18
N GLY A 425 -29.16 6.89 15.16
CA GLY A 425 -29.18 7.70 16.37
C GLY A 425 -29.66 9.12 16.18
N ILE A 426 -30.54 9.34 15.20
CA ILE A 426 -31.11 10.64 14.83
C ILE A 426 -32.62 10.66 15.03
N SER A 427 -33.27 11.81 14.73
CA SER A 427 -34.73 11.99 14.86
C SER A 427 -35.25 12.82 13.69
N LEU A 428 -35.26 12.23 12.49
CA LEU A 428 -35.83 12.81 11.29
C LEU A 428 -37.28 12.31 11.08
N THR A 429 -38.13 13.18 10.56
CA THR A 429 -39.44 12.75 10.07
C THR A 429 -39.27 11.92 8.77
N ARG A 430 -40.30 11.15 8.43
CA ARG A 430 -40.33 10.41 7.15
C ARG A 430 -40.15 11.37 5.95
N GLU A 431 -40.80 12.52 5.99
CA GLU A 431 -40.78 13.53 4.95
C GLU A 431 -39.38 14.11 4.74
N GLU A 432 -38.65 14.37 5.83
CA GLU A 432 -37.27 14.85 5.78
C GLU A 432 -36.34 13.81 5.17
N MET A 433 -36.51 12.52 5.50
CA MET A 433 -35.72 11.42 4.89
C MET A 433 -36.03 11.30 3.41
N VAL A 434 -37.31 11.34 3.00
CA VAL A 434 -37.71 11.29 1.58
C VAL A 434 -37.13 12.48 0.81
N GLU A 435 -37.14 13.68 1.40
CA GLU A 435 -36.60 14.88 0.78
C GLU A 435 -35.07 14.80 0.63
N SER A 436 -34.36 14.12 1.55
CA SER A 436 -32.92 13.90 1.42
C SER A 436 -32.56 12.89 0.30
N LEU A 437 -33.43 11.94 0.00
CA LEU A 437 -33.23 10.92 -1.03
C LEU A 437 -33.61 11.41 -2.45
N ARG A 438 -34.51 12.43 -2.55
CA ARG A 438 -35.00 12.92 -3.84
C ARG A 438 -33.88 13.41 -4.79
N PRO A 439 -32.89 14.21 -4.35
CA PRO A 439 -31.80 14.68 -5.23
C PRO A 439 -30.92 13.55 -5.74
N LEU A 440 -30.95 12.38 -5.10
CA LEU A 440 -30.24 11.17 -5.49
C LEU A 440 -31.03 10.30 -6.46
N GLU A 441 -32.18 10.79 -6.96
CA GLU A 441 -33.08 10.06 -7.85
C GLU A 441 -33.67 8.79 -7.21
N ILE A 442 -33.62 8.66 -5.86
CA ILE A 442 -34.21 7.54 -5.13
C ILE A 442 -35.67 7.88 -4.80
N ALA A 443 -36.60 7.24 -5.48
CA ALA A 443 -38.02 7.47 -5.27
C ALA A 443 -38.55 6.59 -4.12
N VAL A 444 -39.32 7.19 -3.18
CA VAL A 444 -39.95 6.44 -2.09
C VAL A 444 -41.43 6.25 -2.39
N VAL A 445 -41.87 5.00 -2.57
CA VAL A 445 -43.26 4.64 -2.85
C VAL A 445 -43.75 3.68 -1.77
N GLY A 446 -44.73 4.13 -0.98
CA GLY A 446 -45.14 3.36 0.19
C GLY A 446 -44.00 3.15 1.18
N ASN A 447 -43.67 1.92 1.49
CA ASN A 447 -42.56 1.57 2.37
C ASN A 447 -41.36 0.94 1.59
N GLU A 448 -41.16 1.36 0.35
CA GLU A 448 -40.06 0.90 -0.49
C GLU A 448 -39.37 2.09 -1.16
N CYS A 449 -38.06 2.00 -1.28
CA CYS A 449 -37.24 2.85 -2.14
C CYS A 449 -37.11 2.16 -3.51
N ILE A 450 -37.35 2.90 -4.57
CA ILE A 450 -37.03 2.49 -5.94
C ILE A 450 -35.65 3.04 -6.25
N VAL A 451 -34.69 2.15 -6.43
CA VAL A 451 -33.27 2.49 -6.63
C VAL A 451 -33.01 2.71 -8.13
N PRO A 452 -32.35 3.80 -8.53
CA PRO A 452 -31.95 3.98 -9.93
C PRO A 452 -30.92 2.91 -10.35
N SER A 453 -30.93 2.53 -11.63
CA SER A 453 -30.14 1.40 -12.17
C SER A 453 -28.63 1.55 -11.94
N TYR A 454 -28.12 2.78 -12.00
CA TYR A 454 -26.70 3.08 -11.79
C TYR A 454 -26.22 2.95 -10.34
N ARG A 455 -27.12 2.82 -9.34
CA ARG A 455 -26.82 2.62 -7.92
C ARG A 455 -26.94 1.14 -7.56
N ALA A 456 -26.03 0.34 -8.13
CA ALA A 456 -25.97 -1.11 -7.88
C ALA A 456 -25.60 -1.48 -6.43
N ASP A 457 -25.03 -0.55 -5.69
CA ASP A 457 -24.60 -0.67 -4.29
C ASP A 457 -25.78 -0.66 -3.29
N LEU A 458 -26.91 -0.07 -3.64
CA LEU A 458 -28.05 0.05 -2.76
C LEU A 458 -28.91 -1.22 -2.75
N GLU A 459 -28.58 -2.18 -1.86
CA GLU A 459 -29.21 -3.49 -1.79
C GLU A 459 -30.11 -3.68 -0.55
N GLN A 460 -29.74 -3.01 0.53
CA GLN A 460 -30.34 -3.20 1.84
C GLN A 460 -30.82 -1.88 2.44
N LYS A 461 -31.69 -1.97 3.43
CA LYS A 461 -32.16 -0.78 4.15
C LYS A 461 -31.04 -0.01 4.89
N ALA A 462 -29.91 -0.67 5.19
CA ALA A 462 -28.74 -0.01 5.75
C ALA A 462 -28.09 0.94 4.74
N ASP A 463 -28.05 0.54 3.46
CA ASP A 463 -27.51 1.36 2.38
C ASP A 463 -28.38 2.62 2.18
N ILE A 464 -29.71 2.47 2.25
CA ILE A 464 -30.63 3.63 2.22
C ILE A 464 -30.44 4.53 3.45
N ALA A 465 -30.19 3.94 4.61
CA ALA A 465 -29.91 4.72 5.82
C ALA A 465 -28.60 5.52 5.68
N GLU A 466 -27.58 4.97 5.02
CA GLU A 466 -26.34 5.68 4.69
C GLU A 466 -26.63 6.89 3.78
N GLU A 467 -27.43 6.71 2.75
CA GLU A 467 -27.83 7.82 1.85
C GLU A 467 -28.54 8.95 2.62
N VAL A 468 -29.42 8.59 3.53
CA VAL A 468 -30.07 9.60 4.42
C VAL A 468 -29.03 10.26 5.32
N ALA A 469 -28.12 9.51 5.93
CA ALA A 469 -27.10 10.02 6.85
C ALA A 469 -26.16 11.01 6.17
N ARG A 470 -25.63 10.66 4.96
CA ARG A 470 -24.69 11.50 4.24
C ARG A 470 -25.33 12.79 3.72
N MET A 471 -26.62 12.76 3.32
CA MET A 471 -27.36 13.94 2.90
C MET A 471 -27.85 14.79 4.08
N TYR A 472 -28.08 14.18 5.24
CA TYR A 472 -28.35 14.88 6.49
C TYR A 472 -27.10 15.61 7.00
N GLY A 473 -25.94 14.98 6.90
CA GLY A 473 -24.62 15.41 7.36
C GLY A 473 -24.14 14.60 8.56
N TYR A 474 -23.02 13.93 8.40
CA TYR A 474 -22.40 13.12 9.46
C TYR A 474 -22.02 13.97 10.69
N ASP A 475 -21.66 15.23 10.49
CA ASP A 475 -21.35 16.20 11.53
C ASP A 475 -22.53 16.50 12.46
N LYS A 476 -23.76 16.28 11.99
CA LYS A 476 -24.99 16.49 12.76
C LYS A 476 -25.43 15.26 13.55
N ILE A 477 -24.82 14.10 13.31
CA ILE A 477 -25.12 12.87 14.06
C ILE A 477 -24.50 12.98 15.46
N PRO A 478 -25.29 12.90 16.55
CA PRO A 478 -24.75 13.07 17.89
C PRO A 478 -23.82 11.92 18.28
N THR A 479 -22.68 12.25 18.85
CA THR A 479 -21.80 11.26 19.47
C THR A 479 -22.43 10.70 20.73
N THR A 480 -22.45 9.36 20.86
CA THR A 480 -22.96 8.69 22.04
C THR A 480 -21.83 7.96 22.77
N ALA A 481 -21.80 8.07 24.09
CA ALA A 481 -20.91 7.24 24.89
C ALA A 481 -21.39 5.78 24.90
N LEU A 482 -20.43 4.85 24.92
CA LEU A 482 -20.73 3.44 25.12
C LEU A 482 -21.51 3.25 26.44
N ARG A 483 -22.67 2.62 26.37
CA ARG A 483 -23.49 2.29 27.53
C ARG A 483 -23.27 0.83 27.87
N GLY A 484 -22.67 0.58 29.03
CA GLY A 484 -22.41 -0.76 29.54
C GLY A 484 -21.11 -0.79 30.35
N SER A 485 -20.97 -1.79 31.23
CA SER A 485 -19.68 -2.12 31.81
C SER A 485 -18.85 -2.87 30.79
N ALA A 486 -17.94 -2.20 30.12
CA ALA A 486 -16.88 -2.86 29.36
C ALA A 486 -15.71 -3.06 30.32
N GLU A 487 -15.60 -4.24 30.91
CA GLU A 487 -14.37 -4.61 31.59
C GLU A 487 -13.30 -4.89 30.55
N ALA A 488 -12.21 -4.15 30.63
CA ALA A 488 -11.03 -4.50 29.85
C ALA A 488 -10.44 -5.80 30.42
N ILE A 489 -10.67 -6.89 29.73
CA ILE A 489 -10.13 -8.20 30.11
C ILE A 489 -8.78 -8.37 29.44
N VAL A 490 -7.75 -8.59 30.25
CA VAL A 490 -6.42 -8.99 29.80
C VAL A 490 -6.29 -10.50 30.07
N THR A 491 -5.88 -11.27 29.04
CA THR A 491 -5.67 -12.71 29.28
C THR A 491 -4.46 -12.95 30.18
N PRO A 492 -4.36 -14.10 30.87
CA PRO A 492 -3.20 -14.42 31.68
C PRO A 492 -1.87 -14.37 30.89
N GLU A 493 -1.91 -14.76 29.61
CA GLU A 493 -0.76 -14.72 28.70
C GLU A 493 -0.35 -13.27 28.39
N GLN A 494 -1.31 -12.41 28.07
CA GLN A 494 -1.07 -10.98 27.82
C GLN A 494 -0.53 -10.28 29.08
N ASP A 495 -1.05 -10.62 30.27
CA ASP A 495 -0.49 -10.09 31.52
C ASP A 495 0.95 -10.57 31.73
N PHE A 496 1.21 -11.82 31.41
CA PHE A 496 2.55 -12.38 31.54
C PHE A 496 3.56 -11.68 30.61
N GLU A 497 3.20 -11.46 29.34
CA GLU A 497 4.03 -10.70 28.39
C GLU A 497 4.25 -9.27 28.88
N ARG A 498 3.22 -8.60 29.38
CA ARG A 498 3.34 -7.26 29.97
C ARG A 498 4.29 -7.24 31.17
N ARG A 499 4.27 -8.29 31.99
CA ARG A 499 5.19 -8.45 33.14
C ARG A 499 6.64 -8.66 32.68
N ILE A 500 6.85 -9.44 31.57
CA ILE A 500 8.16 -9.59 30.94
C ILE A 500 8.67 -8.20 30.50
N ASN A 501 7.84 -7.48 29.73
CA ASN A 501 8.18 -6.16 29.20
C ASN A 501 8.57 -5.19 30.33
N ASN A 502 7.72 -5.06 31.34
CA ASN A 502 8.00 -4.21 32.51
C ASN A 502 9.28 -4.62 33.26
N ALA A 503 9.55 -5.91 33.35
CA ALA A 503 10.76 -6.41 34.01
C ALA A 503 12.03 -6.06 33.20
N MET A 504 11.98 -6.19 31.88
CA MET A 504 13.11 -5.86 31.02
C MET A 504 13.41 -4.36 31.05
N ILE A 505 12.40 -3.50 30.94
CA ILE A 505 12.54 -2.04 31.09
C ILE A 505 13.13 -1.70 32.47
N ALA A 506 12.64 -2.31 33.54
CA ALA A 506 13.14 -2.05 34.90
C ALA A 506 14.57 -2.52 35.11
N MET A 507 15.09 -3.41 34.28
CA MET A 507 16.50 -3.85 34.30
C MET A 507 17.40 -3.05 33.35
N GLY A 508 16.85 -2.01 32.69
CA GLY A 508 17.62 -1.07 31.86
C GLY A 508 17.81 -1.51 30.41
N TYR A 509 16.93 -2.39 29.90
CA TYR A 509 16.93 -2.78 28.50
C TYR A 509 15.97 -1.92 27.69
N ASP A 510 16.37 -1.56 26.50
CA ASP A 510 15.53 -0.86 25.52
C ASP A 510 14.79 -1.86 24.64
N GLU A 511 13.48 -1.62 24.45
CA GLU A 511 12.66 -2.43 23.54
C GLU A 511 12.99 -2.10 22.09
N ILE A 512 13.08 -3.15 21.27
CA ILE A 512 13.19 -3.00 19.82
C ILE A 512 12.05 -3.74 19.12
N VAL A 513 11.73 -3.29 17.91
CA VAL A 513 10.77 -3.95 17.02
C VAL A 513 11.45 -4.15 15.68
N THR A 514 11.56 -5.40 15.27
CA THR A 514 12.20 -5.78 14.00
C THR A 514 11.19 -6.47 13.08
N TYR A 515 11.48 -6.46 11.76
CA TYR A 515 10.65 -7.18 10.80
C TYR A 515 10.69 -8.70 11.05
N SER A 516 9.54 -9.33 10.89
CA SER A 516 9.42 -10.80 10.86
C SER A 516 9.94 -11.41 9.56
N PHE A 517 10.20 -10.58 8.56
CA PHE A 517 10.75 -10.96 7.27
C PHE A 517 12.26 -10.77 7.25
N MET A 518 12.95 -11.64 6.52
CA MET A 518 14.39 -11.51 6.33
C MET A 518 14.85 -12.13 5.01
N SER A 519 16.12 -11.90 4.65
CA SER A 519 16.79 -12.58 3.56
C SER A 519 17.22 -14.00 3.99
N PRO A 520 17.14 -15.01 3.12
CA PRO A 520 17.75 -16.33 3.36
C PRO A 520 19.25 -16.26 3.69
N LYS A 521 19.97 -15.25 3.19
CA LYS A 521 21.38 -14.99 3.46
C LYS A 521 21.69 -14.72 4.94
N MET A 522 20.70 -14.37 5.73
CA MET A 522 20.87 -14.16 7.16
C MET A 522 21.27 -15.44 7.90
N TYR A 523 20.83 -16.59 7.41
CA TYR A 523 21.26 -17.89 7.96
C TYR A 523 22.76 -18.15 7.72
N ASP A 524 23.31 -17.69 6.59
CA ASP A 524 24.75 -17.78 6.33
C ASP A 524 25.53 -16.88 7.27
N LYS A 525 25.03 -15.65 7.51
CA LYS A 525 25.64 -14.71 8.46
C LYS A 525 25.73 -15.26 9.87
N ILE A 526 24.74 -16.01 10.33
CA ILE A 526 24.77 -16.69 11.65
C ILE A 526 25.42 -18.09 11.61
N CYS A 527 26.08 -18.41 10.52
CA CYS A 527 26.85 -19.65 10.31
C CYS A 527 26.04 -20.94 10.44
N LEU A 528 24.75 -20.94 10.16
CA LEU A 528 23.96 -22.19 10.14
C LEU A 528 24.38 -23.08 8.95
N PRO A 529 24.58 -24.39 9.14
CA PRO A 529 24.77 -25.33 8.05
C PRO A 529 23.66 -25.31 7.01
N ALA A 530 23.94 -25.63 5.75
CA ALA A 530 22.98 -25.58 4.66
C ALA A 530 21.75 -26.49 4.88
N ASP A 531 21.95 -27.60 5.56
CA ASP A 531 20.93 -28.62 5.89
C ASP A 531 20.25 -28.39 7.26
N HIS A 532 20.57 -27.30 7.95
CA HIS A 532 20.04 -27.05 9.29
C HIS A 532 18.52 -26.87 9.26
N PRO A 533 17.75 -27.49 10.15
CA PRO A 533 16.28 -27.41 10.16
C PRO A 533 15.71 -25.99 10.22
N MET A 534 16.40 -25.06 10.91
CA MET A 534 16.00 -23.66 11.00
C MET A 534 16.02 -22.93 9.65
N ARG A 535 16.65 -23.47 8.60
CA ARG A 535 16.61 -22.88 7.25
C ARG A 535 15.30 -23.16 6.51
N ARG A 536 14.45 -24.03 7.03
CA ARG A 536 13.12 -24.25 6.48
C ARG A 536 12.23 -23.09 6.92
N SER A 537 12.01 -22.15 6.01
CA SER A 537 11.21 -20.95 6.26
C SER A 537 9.98 -20.92 5.38
N VAL A 538 8.95 -20.20 5.82
CA VAL A 538 7.83 -19.80 4.96
C VAL A 538 8.36 -18.78 3.95
N VAL A 539 8.13 -19.05 2.67
CA VAL A 539 8.53 -18.16 1.56
C VAL A 539 7.38 -17.21 1.23
N ILE A 540 7.68 -15.93 1.10
CA ILE A 540 6.70 -14.91 0.74
C ILE A 540 6.49 -14.96 -0.78
N THR A 541 5.25 -15.09 -1.22
CA THR A 541 4.90 -15.21 -2.64
C THR A 541 5.25 -13.96 -3.45
N ASN A 542 5.01 -12.77 -2.88
CA ASN A 542 5.27 -11.48 -3.52
C ASN A 542 6.09 -10.58 -2.58
N PRO A 543 7.38 -10.88 -2.34
CA PRO A 543 8.20 -10.08 -1.44
C PRO A 543 8.52 -8.72 -2.06
N LEU A 544 8.70 -7.70 -1.22
CA LEU A 544 9.19 -6.38 -1.68
C LEU A 544 10.61 -6.45 -2.26
N GLY A 545 11.42 -7.42 -1.80
CA GLY A 545 12.76 -7.68 -2.25
C GLY A 545 13.31 -8.96 -1.62
N GLU A 546 14.53 -9.35 -1.99
CA GLU A 546 15.20 -10.53 -1.41
C GLU A 546 15.34 -10.37 0.11
N ASP A 547 15.55 -9.16 0.60
CA ASP A 547 15.74 -8.85 2.01
C ASP A 547 14.55 -9.21 2.90
N THR A 548 13.36 -9.36 2.29
CA THR A 548 12.11 -9.64 2.98
C THR A 548 11.40 -10.86 2.38
N SER A 549 12.15 -11.80 1.81
CA SER A 549 11.59 -12.90 1.01
C SER A 549 11.14 -14.13 1.80
N ILE A 550 11.57 -14.25 3.06
CA ILE A 550 11.19 -15.35 3.95
C ILE A 550 10.80 -14.85 5.33
N MET A 551 9.97 -15.63 6.03
CA MET A 551 9.69 -15.38 7.45
C MET A 551 10.77 -16.03 8.32
N ARG A 552 11.17 -15.33 9.40
CA ARG A 552 12.22 -15.78 10.32
C ARG A 552 11.81 -17.01 11.13
N THR A 553 12.72 -17.96 11.25
CA THR A 553 12.60 -19.11 12.15
C THR A 553 13.40 -18.93 13.44
N THR A 554 14.12 -17.82 13.55
CA THR A 554 14.88 -17.42 14.74
C THR A 554 15.02 -15.89 14.76
N GLY A 555 14.92 -15.29 15.94
CA GLY A 555 15.12 -13.85 16.13
C GLY A 555 16.59 -13.41 16.17
N LEU A 556 17.55 -14.34 16.18
CA LEU A 556 18.98 -14.03 16.32
C LEU A 556 19.51 -13.08 15.24
N PRO A 557 19.25 -13.27 13.94
CA PRO A 557 19.73 -12.34 12.91
C PRO A 557 19.20 -10.90 13.09
N SER A 558 17.93 -10.76 13.42
CA SER A 558 17.30 -9.44 13.63
C SER A 558 17.90 -8.69 14.84
N MET A 559 18.14 -9.41 15.93
CA MET A 559 18.83 -8.86 17.10
C MET A 559 20.25 -8.43 16.76
N LEU A 560 21.02 -9.28 16.07
CA LEU A 560 22.40 -8.96 15.68
C LEU A 560 22.48 -7.79 14.69
N ASP A 561 21.54 -7.67 13.76
CA ASP A 561 21.48 -6.54 12.83
C ASP A 561 21.24 -5.22 13.56
N THR A 562 20.37 -5.24 14.58
CA THR A 562 20.11 -4.06 15.42
C THR A 562 21.31 -3.72 16.30
N LEU A 563 21.97 -4.72 16.90
CA LEU A 563 23.23 -4.48 17.65
C LEU A 563 24.31 -3.92 16.73
N ALA A 564 24.45 -4.45 15.50
CA ALA A 564 25.39 -3.96 14.50
C ALA A 564 25.13 -2.50 14.10
N ARG A 565 23.85 -2.14 13.92
CA ARG A 565 23.45 -0.76 13.62
C ARG A 565 23.85 0.19 14.76
N ASN A 566 23.59 -0.19 16.00
CA ASN A 566 24.01 0.59 17.17
C ASN A 566 25.52 0.71 17.26
N TYR A 567 26.25 -0.38 17.07
CA TYR A 567 27.71 -0.40 17.06
C TYR A 567 28.30 0.53 15.97
N ASN A 568 27.78 0.46 14.75
CA ASN A 568 28.20 1.28 13.62
C ASN A 568 27.87 2.77 13.83
N ASN A 569 26.81 3.08 14.57
CA ASN A 569 26.46 4.43 14.99
C ASN A 569 27.31 4.91 16.18
N ARG A 570 28.34 4.13 16.59
CA ARG A 570 29.29 4.44 17.65
C ARG A 570 28.67 4.55 19.06
N ASN A 571 27.55 3.86 19.27
CA ASN A 571 27.03 3.70 20.63
C ASN A 571 28.00 2.80 21.41
N PRO A 572 28.51 3.24 22.58
CA PRO A 572 29.55 2.51 23.33
C PRO A 572 29.03 1.17 23.88
N GLU A 573 27.76 1.08 24.12
CA GLU A 573 27.05 -0.10 24.62
C GLU A 573 25.61 -0.13 24.11
N ALA A 574 24.98 -1.31 24.10
CA ALA A 574 23.56 -1.51 23.84
C ALA A 574 23.04 -2.66 24.70
N TRP A 575 21.86 -2.47 25.27
CA TRP A 575 21.10 -3.41 26.10
C TRP A 575 19.69 -3.49 25.55
N LEU A 576 19.45 -4.45 24.68
CA LEU A 576 18.23 -4.51 23.85
C LEU A 576 17.42 -5.76 24.14
N TYR A 577 16.09 -5.66 24.04
CA TYR A 577 15.21 -6.82 24.04
C TYR A 577 14.06 -6.68 23.03
N GLU A 578 13.53 -7.82 22.62
CA GLU A 578 12.37 -7.90 21.73
C GLU A 578 11.47 -9.08 22.13
N ILE A 579 10.18 -8.83 22.34
CA ILE A 579 9.16 -9.86 22.31
C ILE A 579 8.73 -10.00 20.85
N SER A 580 9.02 -11.13 20.25
CA SER A 580 8.85 -11.33 18.81
C SER A 580 8.36 -12.73 18.48
N SER A 581 7.88 -12.93 17.24
CA SER A 581 7.46 -14.24 16.77
C SER A 581 8.51 -14.89 15.88
N GLU A 582 8.68 -16.20 16.04
CA GLU A 582 9.37 -17.10 15.12
C GLU A 582 8.32 -17.96 14.41
N TYR A 583 8.52 -18.22 13.12
CA TYR A 583 7.54 -18.88 12.25
C TYR A 583 8.12 -20.22 11.78
N LEU A 584 7.64 -21.31 12.38
CA LEU A 584 8.16 -22.65 12.14
C LEU A 584 7.21 -23.43 11.22
N PRO A 585 7.60 -23.72 9.97
CA PRO A 585 6.78 -24.53 9.06
C PRO A 585 6.42 -25.90 9.66
N ARG A 586 5.16 -26.29 9.51
CA ARG A 586 4.64 -27.59 9.92
C ARG A 586 4.44 -28.47 8.70
N GLU A 587 4.78 -29.75 8.82
CA GLU A 587 4.59 -30.68 7.74
C GLU A 587 3.10 -31.01 7.54
N GLY A 588 2.58 -30.79 6.33
CA GLY A 588 1.18 -31.03 5.98
C GLY A 588 0.19 -29.94 6.42
N GLU A 589 0.67 -28.82 6.96
CA GLU A 589 -0.16 -27.66 7.31
C GLU A 589 0.18 -26.46 6.43
N ASP A 590 -0.83 -25.68 6.06
CA ASP A 590 -0.66 -24.45 5.24
C ASP A 590 -0.08 -23.30 6.06
N LEU A 591 -0.30 -23.29 7.38
CA LEU A 591 0.16 -22.22 8.27
C LEU A 591 1.29 -22.71 9.18
N PRO A 592 2.31 -21.89 9.43
CA PRO A 592 3.41 -22.21 10.35
C PRO A 592 2.93 -22.20 11.81
N GLU A 593 3.72 -22.80 12.69
CA GLU A 593 3.64 -22.52 14.12
C GLU A 593 4.26 -21.15 14.41
N GLU A 594 3.50 -20.28 15.06
CA GLU A 594 3.99 -18.99 15.53
C GLU A 594 4.39 -19.11 17.00
N LYS A 595 5.69 -18.93 17.27
CA LYS A 595 6.24 -18.96 18.63
C LYS A 595 6.62 -17.58 19.09
N ALA A 596 5.97 -17.14 20.17
CA ALA A 596 6.40 -15.93 20.87
C ALA A 596 7.68 -16.19 21.65
N VAL A 597 8.71 -15.41 21.39
CA VAL A 597 10.02 -15.50 22.01
C VAL A 597 10.48 -14.16 22.57
N LEU A 598 11.19 -14.19 23.68
CA LEU A 598 11.95 -13.05 24.19
C LEU A 598 13.39 -13.20 23.70
N MET A 599 13.81 -12.26 22.87
CA MET A 599 15.21 -12.08 22.48
C MET A 599 15.82 -10.98 23.34
N VAL A 600 17.01 -11.23 23.90
CA VAL A 600 17.76 -10.24 24.68
C VAL A 600 19.16 -10.18 24.10
N GLY A 601 19.67 -8.99 23.80
CA GLY A 601 21.00 -8.82 23.22
C GLY A 601 21.75 -7.64 23.86
N CYS A 602 23.05 -7.79 24.10
CA CYS A 602 23.87 -6.71 24.62
C CYS A 602 25.32 -6.77 24.14
N TYR A 603 25.96 -5.61 24.13
CA TYR A 603 27.40 -5.45 23.96
C TYR A 603 27.89 -4.19 24.70
N GLY A 604 29.20 -4.14 24.92
CA GLY A 604 29.86 -2.95 25.54
C GLY A 604 29.65 -2.83 27.04
N GLY A 605 30.15 -1.77 27.65
CA GLY A 605 30.06 -1.52 29.09
C GLY A 605 30.56 -2.70 29.92
N GLU A 606 29.78 -3.10 30.92
CA GLU A 606 30.04 -4.26 31.75
C GLU A 606 29.41 -5.57 31.25
N ALA A 607 28.98 -5.59 29.97
CA ALA A 607 28.33 -6.74 29.38
C ALA A 607 29.28 -7.93 29.32
N ASP A 608 28.89 -9.04 29.93
CA ASP A 608 29.54 -10.31 29.86
C ASP A 608 28.51 -11.47 29.95
N PHE A 609 28.99 -12.71 29.94
CA PHE A 609 28.14 -13.88 30.09
C PHE A 609 27.34 -13.87 31.40
N PHE A 610 27.99 -13.49 32.50
CA PHE A 610 27.35 -13.55 33.81
C PHE A 610 26.37 -12.40 34.01
N THR A 611 26.60 -11.26 33.39
CA THR A 611 25.67 -10.12 33.40
C THR A 611 24.37 -10.51 32.71
N LEU A 612 24.46 -11.08 31.49
CA LEU A 612 23.27 -11.51 30.76
C LEU A 612 22.57 -12.69 31.45
N LYS A 613 23.36 -13.64 32.01
CA LYS A 613 22.81 -14.72 32.83
C LYS A 613 22.07 -14.18 34.04
N GLY A 614 22.64 -13.19 34.74
CA GLY A 614 22.01 -12.50 35.87
C GLY A 614 20.70 -11.81 35.48
N THR A 615 20.62 -11.21 34.28
CA THR A 615 19.39 -10.66 33.76
C THR A 615 18.33 -11.72 33.59
N VAL A 616 18.67 -12.87 32.99
CA VAL A 616 17.73 -14.00 32.83
C VAL A 616 17.27 -14.51 34.20
N GLU A 617 18.18 -14.72 35.14
CA GLU A 617 17.83 -15.18 36.50
C GLU A 617 16.94 -14.17 37.24
N SER A 618 17.19 -12.88 37.08
CA SER A 618 16.37 -11.83 37.67
C SER A 618 14.99 -11.78 37.03
N LEU A 619 14.90 -11.99 35.71
CA LEU A 619 13.62 -12.08 34.99
C LEU A 619 12.81 -13.27 35.50
N LEU A 620 13.41 -14.47 35.56
CA LEU A 620 12.72 -15.68 36.05
C LEU A 620 12.19 -15.46 37.49
N SER A 621 13.00 -14.88 38.35
CA SER A 621 12.60 -14.55 39.71
C SER A 621 11.43 -13.56 39.79
N ARG A 622 11.48 -12.47 39.01
CA ARG A 622 10.41 -11.45 38.95
C ARG A 622 9.10 -11.99 38.42
N LEU A 623 9.17 -12.99 37.54
CA LEU A 623 8.01 -13.66 36.98
C LEU A 623 7.47 -14.83 37.84
N ASN A 624 8.07 -15.09 39.01
CA ASN A 624 7.75 -16.22 39.87
C ASN A 624 7.93 -17.57 39.16
N LEU A 625 9.08 -17.73 38.49
CA LEU A 625 9.45 -18.96 37.83
C LEU A 625 10.49 -19.75 38.64
N PRO A 626 10.54 -21.07 38.49
CA PRO A 626 11.62 -21.85 39.09
C PRO A 626 13.00 -21.42 38.62
N ARG A 627 14.03 -21.66 39.42
CA ARG A 627 15.41 -21.48 38.99
C ARG A 627 15.72 -22.45 37.84
N ALA A 628 16.32 -21.91 36.77
CA ALA A 628 16.74 -22.73 35.65
C ALA A 628 18.08 -23.41 35.90
N ASP A 629 18.24 -24.61 35.37
CA ASP A 629 19.52 -25.28 35.20
C ASP A 629 20.17 -24.86 33.88
N TYR A 630 21.49 -24.69 33.90
CA TYR A 630 22.29 -24.27 32.74
C TYR A 630 23.18 -25.43 32.29
N THR A 631 22.94 -25.92 31.08
CA THR A 631 23.76 -26.98 30.48
C THR A 631 24.63 -26.41 29.38
N ALA A 632 25.96 -26.52 29.54
CA ALA A 632 26.88 -26.03 28.52
C ALA A 632 26.78 -26.86 27.24
N VAL A 633 26.70 -26.18 26.10
CA VAL A 633 26.64 -26.78 24.75
C VAL A 633 27.70 -26.14 23.88
N SER A 634 28.50 -26.97 23.20
CA SER A 634 29.62 -26.48 22.38
C SER A 634 29.36 -26.63 20.86
N THR A 635 28.20 -27.13 20.46
CA THR A 635 27.91 -27.50 19.06
C THR A 635 27.10 -26.50 18.29
N HIS A 636 26.59 -25.44 18.94
CA HIS A 636 25.77 -24.46 18.24
C HIS A 636 26.65 -23.52 17.40
N PRO A 637 26.47 -23.45 16.06
CA PRO A 637 27.39 -22.78 15.15
C PRO A 637 27.42 -21.26 15.30
N SER A 638 26.34 -20.68 15.79
CA SER A 638 26.22 -19.21 15.95
C SER A 638 26.79 -18.67 17.26
N TYR A 639 27.12 -19.54 18.21
CA TYR A 639 27.62 -19.16 19.54
C TYR A 639 29.01 -19.67 19.82
N HIS A 640 29.71 -19.01 20.75
CA HIS A 640 31.03 -19.39 21.18
C HIS A 640 31.02 -20.76 21.89
N PRO A 641 31.81 -21.76 21.46
CA PRO A 641 31.69 -23.13 21.92
C PRO A 641 31.94 -23.32 23.42
N GLY A 642 32.63 -22.39 24.07
CA GLY A 642 32.88 -22.45 25.52
C GLY A 642 32.01 -21.53 26.38
N ARG A 643 31.06 -20.81 25.75
CA ARG A 643 30.26 -19.76 26.44
C ARG A 643 28.83 -19.71 25.94
N TYR A 644 28.21 -20.86 25.76
CA TYR A 644 26.82 -21.04 25.41
C TYR A 644 26.20 -22.12 26.28
N ALA A 645 25.01 -21.85 26.78
CA ALA A 645 24.25 -22.78 27.59
C ALA A 645 22.77 -22.80 27.20
N VAL A 646 22.20 -24.00 27.27
CA VAL A 646 20.75 -24.23 27.20
C VAL A 646 20.18 -24.16 28.62
N LEU A 647 19.01 -23.56 28.76
CA LEU A 647 18.28 -23.38 30.01
C LEU A 647 17.13 -24.37 30.10
N THR A 648 17.06 -25.08 31.22
CA THR A 648 15.98 -26.00 31.49
C THR A 648 15.35 -25.74 32.86
N VAL A 649 14.02 -25.98 32.96
CA VAL A 649 13.30 -26.06 34.23
C VAL A 649 12.72 -27.46 34.32
N GLY A 650 13.27 -28.29 35.21
CA GLY A 650 13.04 -29.74 35.14
C GLY A 650 13.50 -30.30 33.81
N ASP A 651 12.59 -30.96 33.09
CA ASP A 651 12.89 -31.53 31.75
C ASP A 651 12.47 -30.61 30.60
N VAL A 652 12.00 -29.38 30.88
CA VAL A 652 11.53 -28.44 29.87
C VAL A 652 12.66 -27.47 29.49
N GLU A 653 13.05 -27.47 28.22
CA GLU A 653 13.99 -26.48 27.67
C GLU A 653 13.25 -25.16 27.42
N ILE A 654 13.58 -24.15 28.22
CA ILE A 654 12.94 -22.84 28.18
C ILE A 654 13.67 -21.81 27.32
N GLY A 655 14.89 -22.10 26.90
CA GLY A 655 15.69 -21.18 26.10
C GLY A 655 17.19 -21.39 26.18
N SER A 656 17.93 -20.37 25.80
CA SER A 656 19.40 -20.41 25.75
C SER A 656 20.01 -19.04 26.01
N VAL A 657 21.29 -19.03 26.42
CA VAL A 657 22.11 -17.82 26.63
C VAL A 657 23.54 -18.07 26.20
N GLY A 658 24.16 -17.11 25.54
CA GLY A 658 25.57 -17.28 25.16
C GLY A 658 26.22 -16.07 24.56
N GLU A 659 27.55 -16.18 24.45
CA GLU A 659 28.36 -15.27 23.65
C GLU A 659 28.23 -15.62 22.17
N VAL A 660 27.97 -14.64 21.35
CA VAL A 660 27.89 -14.81 19.90
C VAL A 660 29.27 -15.19 19.35
N HIS A 661 29.32 -16.12 18.39
CA HIS A 661 30.57 -16.57 17.80
C HIS A 661 31.33 -15.42 17.12
N PRO A 662 32.66 -15.27 17.28
CA PRO A 662 33.41 -14.18 16.65
C PRO A 662 33.23 -14.07 15.13
N THR A 663 33.18 -15.18 14.42
CA THR A 663 32.88 -15.19 12.97
C THR A 663 31.50 -14.63 12.64
N VAL A 664 30.48 -14.89 13.48
CA VAL A 664 29.14 -14.33 13.31
C VAL A 664 29.18 -12.83 13.54
N LEU A 665 29.87 -12.36 14.59
CA LEU A 665 30.03 -10.92 14.85
C LEU A 665 30.72 -10.22 13.68
N GLU A 666 31.77 -10.84 13.11
CA GLU A 666 32.47 -10.34 11.92
C GLU A 666 31.52 -10.23 10.72
N ASN A 667 30.68 -11.24 10.47
CA ASN A 667 29.69 -11.22 9.39
C ASN A 667 28.65 -10.09 9.52
N PHE A 668 28.39 -9.61 10.72
CA PHE A 668 27.53 -8.45 11.00
C PHE A 668 28.30 -7.14 11.14
N GLY A 669 29.64 -7.15 11.08
CA GLY A 669 30.48 -5.96 11.24
C GLY A 669 30.55 -5.44 12.68
N ILE A 670 30.36 -6.33 13.67
CA ILE A 670 30.45 -6.00 15.09
C ILE A 670 31.88 -6.33 15.58
N GLY A 671 32.66 -5.31 15.87
CA GLY A 671 34.07 -5.45 16.29
C GLY A 671 34.29 -5.71 17.79
N CYS A 672 33.24 -5.93 18.56
CA CYS A 672 33.32 -6.22 20.00
C CYS A 672 32.55 -7.50 20.33
N ARG A 673 32.71 -7.99 21.56
CA ARG A 673 31.95 -9.17 22.03
C ARG A 673 30.50 -8.79 22.24
N ALA A 674 29.57 -9.68 21.90
CA ALA A 674 28.14 -9.52 22.15
C ALA A 674 27.55 -10.83 22.69
N TRP A 675 26.50 -10.68 23.47
CA TRP A 675 25.81 -11.80 24.14
C TRP A 675 24.33 -11.72 23.80
N VAL A 676 23.73 -12.90 23.59
CA VAL A 676 22.32 -12.99 23.24
C VAL A 676 21.69 -14.11 24.06
N ALA A 677 20.48 -13.87 24.58
CA ALA A 677 19.61 -14.86 25.14
C ALA A 677 18.32 -14.96 24.33
N ARG A 678 17.78 -16.18 24.23
CA ARG A 678 16.48 -16.48 23.64
C ARG A 678 15.67 -17.30 24.62
N LEU A 679 14.46 -16.84 24.93
CA LEU A 679 13.54 -17.54 25.84
C LEU A 679 12.19 -17.76 25.17
N ASP A 680 11.62 -18.95 25.30
CA ASP A 680 10.30 -19.29 24.77
C ASP A 680 9.22 -18.85 25.77
N ILE A 681 8.39 -17.88 25.38
CA ILE A 681 7.41 -17.24 26.30
C ILE A 681 6.30 -18.23 26.69
N ALA A 682 5.85 -19.05 25.77
CA ALA A 682 4.82 -20.03 26.08
C ALA A 682 5.31 -21.10 27.08
N LEU A 683 6.57 -21.54 26.93
CA LEU A 683 7.18 -22.49 27.86
C LEU A 683 7.46 -21.83 29.23
N LEU A 684 7.90 -20.56 29.25
CA LEU A 684 8.01 -19.81 30.51
C LEU A 684 6.67 -19.72 31.22
N PHE A 685 5.61 -19.41 30.47
CA PHE A 685 4.26 -19.35 31.00
C PHE A 685 3.79 -20.70 31.58
N ALA A 686 4.12 -21.81 30.91
CA ALA A 686 3.73 -23.16 31.34
C ALA A 686 4.43 -23.62 32.62
N VAL A 687 5.70 -23.22 32.84
CA VAL A 687 6.48 -23.66 34.01
C VAL A 687 6.34 -22.76 35.24
N ARG A 688 5.38 -21.83 35.23
CA ARG A 688 5.15 -20.90 36.36
C ARG A 688 4.85 -21.63 37.66
N LEU A 689 5.39 -21.09 38.75
CA LEU A 689 4.98 -21.47 40.06
C LEU A 689 3.57 -20.93 40.37
N PRO A 690 2.82 -21.58 41.29
CA PRO A 690 1.60 -21.01 41.87
C PRO A 690 1.85 -19.58 42.40
N GLU A 691 0.83 -18.78 42.49
CA GLU A 691 0.95 -17.45 43.07
C GLU A 691 1.69 -17.49 44.41
N ALA A 692 2.61 -16.52 44.58
CA ALA A 692 3.38 -16.41 45.80
C ALA A 692 2.45 -16.16 47.00
N THR A 693 2.53 -17.03 47.97
CA THR A 693 1.77 -16.93 49.23
C THR A 693 2.65 -16.38 50.35
N TYR A 694 2.04 -15.67 51.27
CA TYR A 694 2.75 -15.16 52.44
C TYR A 694 3.29 -16.30 53.28
N HIS A 695 4.62 -16.25 53.53
CA HIS A 695 5.28 -17.10 54.50
C HIS A 695 5.70 -16.24 55.69
N ALA A 696 5.33 -16.74 56.91
CA ALA A 696 5.68 -16.04 58.13
C ALA A 696 7.24 -15.93 58.29
N LEU A 697 7.71 -14.85 58.82
CA LEU A 697 9.15 -14.68 59.13
C LEU A 697 9.63 -15.80 60.07
N PRO A 698 10.84 -16.32 59.85
CA PRO A 698 11.41 -17.34 60.70
C PRO A 698 11.48 -16.90 62.19
N ARG A 699 11.02 -17.78 63.08
CA ARG A 699 11.03 -17.51 64.54
C ARG A 699 12.39 -17.77 65.20
N PHE A 700 13.18 -18.65 64.57
CA PHE A 700 14.45 -19.09 65.09
C PHE A 700 15.62 -18.52 64.32
N PRO A 701 16.77 -18.19 64.96
CA PRO A 701 17.93 -17.66 64.26
C PRO A 701 18.56 -18.70 63.37
N ALA A 702 19.17 -18.24 62.25
CA ALA A 702 19.99 -19.06 61.39
C ALA A 702 21.43 -19.16 61.95
N SER A 703 22.09 -20.24 61.56
CA SER A 703 23.54 -20.40 61.72
C SER A 703 24.22 -20.43 60.36
N THR A 704 25.28 -19.68 60.22
CA THR A 704 26.05 -19.69 58.94
C THR A 704 27.28 -20.59 59.08
N ARG A 705 27.63 -21.24 57.96
CA ARG A 705 28.90 -22.00 57.80
C ARG A 705 29.46 -21.73 56.42
N ASP A 706 30.74 -21.43 56.39
CA ASP A 706 31.46 -21.33 55.14
C ASP A 706 32.14 -22.66 54.82
N LEU A 707 32.05 -23.03 53.52
CA LEU A 707 32.57 -24.29 53.03
C LEU A 707 33.37 -24.01 51.76
N ALA A 708 34.69 -24.15 51.85
CA ALA A 708 35.57 -24.06 50.70
C ALA A 708 36.02 -25.45 50.25
N VAL A 709 35.78 -25.78 49.00
CA VAL A 709 36.11 -27.09 48.43
C VAL A 709 37.00 -26.98 47.20
N ILE A 710 37.83 -27.97 46.98
CA ILE A 710 38.67 -28.12 45.77
C ILE A 710 38.03 -29.20 44.89
N CYS A 711 37.81 -28.82 43.65
CA CYS A 711 37.25 -29.71 42.61
C CYS A 711 37.99 -29.57 41.27
N ASP A 712 37.71 -30.45 40.31
CA ASP A 712 38.22 -30.33 38.98
C ASP A 712 37.70 -29.07 38.31
N GLU A 713 38.49 -28.40 37.48
CA GLU A 713 38.09 -27.16 36.85
C GLU A 713 36.88 -27.31 35.93
N SER A 714 36.72 -28.46 35.28
CA SER A 714 35.62 -28.78 34.43
C SER A 714 34.29 -29.04 35.16
N LEU A 715 34.32 -29.28 36.48
CA LEU A 715 33.07 -29.59 37.22
C LEU A 715 32.21 -28.34 37.35
N PRO A 716 30.94 -28.37 36.90
CA PRO A 716 30.03 -27.24 37.06
C PRO A 716 29.73 -26.93 38.53
N VAL A 717 29.68 -25.67 38.92
CA VAL A 717 29.30 -25.21 40.25
C VAL A 717 27.92 -25.71 40.64
N ALA A 718 26.97 -25.74 39.72
CA ALA A 718 25.62 -26.25 39.95
C ALA A 718 25.58 -27.70 40.44
N ALA A 719 26.50 -28.58 39.97
CA ALA A 719 26.60 -29.95 40.43
C ALA A 719 27.02 -30.03 41.92
N ILE A 720 27.94 -29.12 42.33
CA ILE A 720 28.37 -29.01 43.71
C ILE A 720 27.22 -28.53 44.57
N GLU A 721 26.55 -27.44 44.16
CA GLU A 721 25.37 -26.87 44.87
C GLU A 721 24.25 -27.92 45.04
N LYS A 722 23.91 -28.68 43.98
CA LYS A 722 22.91 -29.72 44.00
C LYS A 722 23.26 -30.86 44.95
N THR A 723 24.55 -31.24 44.98
CA THR A 723 25.06 -32.24 45.91
C THR A 723 24.95 -31.79 47.35
N ILE A 724 25.38 -30.54 47.66
CA ILE A 724 25.29 -29.96 49.00
C ILE A 724 23.82 -29.84 49.44
N THR A 725 22.96 -29.32 48.58
CA THR A 725 21.54 -29.15 48.87
C THR A 725 20.84 -30.49 49.19
N GLY A 726 21.13 -31.52 48.38
CA GLY A 726 20.59 -32.84 48.58
C GLY A 726 21.09 -33.51 49.87
N ALA A 727 22.36 -33.31 50.24
CA ALA A 727 22.97 -33.90 51.43
C ALA A 727 22.54 -33.22 52.74
N VAL A 728 22.45 -31.88 52.73
CA VAL A 728 22.07 -31.08 53.89
C VAL A 728 20.56 -31.16 54.13
N GLY A 729 19.80 -31.13 53.10
CA GLY A 729 18.33 -31.28 53.15
C GLY A 729 17.60 -30.07 53.73
N ASN A 730 16.50 -30.28 54.47
CA ASN A 730 15.52 -29.27 54.83
C ASN A 730 16.05 -28.17 55.80
N ILE A 731 17.18 -28.37 56.41
CA ILE A 731 17.80 -27.35 57.28
C ILE A 731 18.66 -26.32 56.50
N LEU A 732 18.93 -26.57 55.18
CA LEU A 732 19.59 -25.62 54.35
C LEU A 732 18.58 -24.58 53.83
N GLU A 733 18.62 -23.37 54.42
CA GLU A 733 17.79 -22.28 53.98
C GLU A 733 18.36 -21.61 52.72
N GLN A 734 19.68 -21.42 52.67
CA GLN A 734 20.35 -20.76 51.56
C GLN A 734 21.77 -21.33 51.36
N ILE A 735 22.14 -21.45 50.08
CA ILE A 735 23.53 -21.63 49.65
C ILE A 735 23.94 -20.48 48.76
N LYS A 736 25.07 -19.87 49.07
CA LYS A 736 25.58 -18.74 48.29
C LYS A 736 27.04 -18.99 47.96
N LEU A 737 27.32 -19.06 46.63
CA LEU A 737 28.69 -19.01 46.15
C LEU A 737 29.24 -17.58 46.33
N PHE A 738 30.41 -17.45 46.94
CA PHE A 738 31.02 -16.14 47.13
C PHE A 738 32.47 -16.04 46.63
N ASP A 739 33.16 -17.17 46.37
CA ASP A 739 34.49 -17.14 45.78
C ASP A 739 34.76 -18.35 44.88
N VAL A 740 35.46 -18.11 43.77
CA VAL A 740 36.03 -19.15 42.88
C VAL A 740 37.48 -18.80 42.63
N TYR A 741 38.41 -19.52 43.27
CA TYR A 741 39.82 -19.26 43.17
C TYR A 741 40.57 -20.28 42.32
N ARG A 742 41.46 -19.78 41.50
CA ARG A 742 42.36 -20.55 40.66
C ARG A 742 43.79 -20.07 40.90
N GLY A 743 44.73 -20.92 40.95
CA GLY A 743 46.14 -20.64 41.21
C GLY A 743 46.66 -21.22 42.51
N ALA A 744 47.93 -21.06 42.82
CA ALA A 744 48.56 -21.63 44.01
C ALA A 744 47.91 -21.10 45.31
N PRO A 745 47.58 -21.92 46.29
CA PRO A 745 48.03 -23.31 46.45
C PRO A 745 47.09 -24.40 45.84
N VAL A 746 46.08 -24.02 45.05
CA VAL A 746 45.18 -24.96 44.38
C VAL A 746 45.93 -25.68 43.26
N PRO A 747 45.89 -27.03 43.16
CA PRO A 747 46.58 -27.78 42.13
C PRO A 747 46.15 -27.39 40.70
N ALA A 748 47.11 -27.55 39.73
CA ALA A 748 46.83 -27.30 38.34
C ALA A 748 45.67 -28.19 37.85
N GLY A 749 44.73 -27.61 37.04
CA GLY A 749 43.52 -28.30 36.58
C GLY A 749 42.39 -28.38 37.60
N LYS A 750 42.56 -27.79 38.78
CA LYS A 750 41.55 -27.70 39.82
C LYS A 750 41.20 -26.24 40.14
N LYS A 751 40.01 -26.04 40.71
CA LYS A 751 39.54 -24.79 41.27
C LYS A 751 39.07 -24.98 42.72
N SER A 752 39.21 -23.92 43.50
CA SER A 752 38.60 -23.83 44.86
C SER A 752 37.30 -23.03 44.70
N VAL A 753 36.24 -23.60 45.25
CA VAL A 753 34.89 -23.00 45.23
C VAL A 753 34.43 -22.82 46.66
N ALA A 754 34.07 -21.62 47.08
CA ALA A 754 33.68 -21.27 48.42
C ALA A 754 32.21 -20.88 48.55
N TYR A 755 31.53 -21.51 49.43
CA TYR A 755 30.10 -21.32 49.70
C TYR A 755 29.85 -20.84 51.10
N SER A 756 28.88 -19.94 51.28
CA SER A 756 28.25 -19.66 52.57
C SER A 756 26.92 -20.38 52.65
N LEU A 757 26.75 -21.20 53.63
CA LEU A 757 25.58 -21.98 53.88
C LEU A 757 24.82 -21.40 55.06
N VAL A 758 23.55 -21.04 54.86
CA VAL A 758 22.63 -20.59 55.89
C VAL A 758 21.77 -21.79 56.34
N LEU A 759 21.94 -22.19 57.58
CA LEU A 759 21.27 -23.35 58.15
C LEU A 759 20.21 -22.87 59.17
N ARG A 760 18.98 -23.36 59.06
CA ARG A 760 17.89 -23.04 59.96
C ARG A 760 16.92 -24.20 60.08
N ALA A 761 16.40 -24.44 61.29
CA ALA A 761 15.25 -25.31 61.52
C ALA A 761 13.98 -24.46 61.71
N ALA A 762 12.84 -24.94 61.28
CA ALA A 762 11.57 -24.23 61.36
C ALA A 762 10.95 -24.29 62.77
N ASP A 763 11.39 -25.22 63.62
CA ASP A 763 10.79 -25.55 64.89
C ASP A 763 11.67 -25.28 66.10
N ARG A 764 12.98 -25.04 65.93
CA ARG A 764 13.96 -24.76 66.98
C ARG A 764 15.21 -24.02 66.50
N THR A 765 16.01 -23.58 67.43
CA THR A 765 17.38 -23.12 67.13
C THR A 765 18.28 -24.35 66.94
N LEU A 766 19.07 -24.38 65.87
CA LEU A 766 20.03 -25.45 65.61
C LEU A 766 21.20 -25.38 66.58
N THR A 767 21.63 -26.54 67.06
CA THR A 767 22.87 -26.65 67.85
C THR A 767 24.11 -26.66 66.95
N VAL A 768 25.29 -26.41 67.56
CA VAL A 768 26.53 -26.46 66.79
C VAL A 768 26.79 -27.81 66.19
N GLU A 769 26.52 -28.88 66.96
CA GLU A 769 26.67 -30.29 66.57
C GLU A 769 25.74 -30.65 65.36
N GLU A 770 24.54 -30.10 65.31
CA GLU A 770 23.61 -30.30 64.22
C GLU A 770 24.12 -29.63 62.92
N CYS A 771 24.64 -28.40 63.06
CA CYS A 771 25.26 -27.69 61.93
C CYS A 771 26.53 -28.41 61.44
N ASP A 772 27.39 -28.88 62.34
CA ASP A 772 28.61 -29.57 61.93
C ASP A 772 28.32 -30.94 61.28
N LYS A 773 27.35 -31.67 61.78
CA LYS A 773 26.86 -32.89 61.10
C LYS A 773 26.28 -32.62 59.67
N ALA A 774 25.62 -31.48 59.47
CA ALA A 774 25.18 -31.09 58.13
C ALA A 774 26.33 -30.87 57.18
N ILE A 775 27.37 -30.16 57.63
CA ILE A 775 28.61 -29.96 56.87
C ILE A 775 29.33 -31.27 56.58
N GLU A 776 29.45 -32.16 57.61
CA GLU A 776 30.04 -33.50 57.40
C GLU A 776 29.29 -34.32 56.37
N LYS A 777 27.95 -34.27 56.33
CA LYS A 777 27.15 -34.91 55.32
C LYS A 777 27.41 -34.36 53.92
N ALA A 778 27.47 -33.02 53.79
CA ALA A 778 27.82 -32.36 52.55
C ALA A 778 29.21 -32.80 52.07
N LEU A 779 30.21 -32.77 52.93
CA LEU A 779 31.58 -33.21 52.60
C LEU A 779 31.66 -34.66 52.21
N LYS A 780 30.95 -35.52 52.92
CA LYS A 780 30.86 -36.97 52.56
C LYS A 780 30.22 -37.20 51.20
N ALA A 781 29.15 -36.45 50.84
CA ALA A 781 28.55 -36.54 49.55
C ALA A 781 29.48 -36.01 48.43
N LEU A 782 30.14 -34.89 48.68
CA LEU A 782 31.08 -34.26 47.74
C LEU A 782 32.32 -35.15 47.50
N SER A 783 32.79 -35.86 48.51
CA SER A 783 33.96 -36.75 48.37
C SER A 783 33.72 -37.89 47.39
N GLN A 784 32.48 -38.28 47.15
CA GLN A 784 32.12 -39.31 46.14
C GLN A 784 32.41 -38.80 44.68
N TYR A 785 32.50 -37.52 44.50
CA TYR A 785 32.86 -36.89 43.24
C TYR A 785 34.33 -36.42 43.20
N GLY A 786 35.19 -36.90 44.14
CA GLY A 786 36.57 -36.51 44.25
C GLY A 786 36.83 -35.07 44.72
N ILE A 787 35.79 -34.45 45.29
CA ILE A 787 35.85 -33.07 45.83
C ILE A 787 36.39 -33.13 47.27
N THR A 788 37.33 -32.32 47.58
CA THR A 788 38.00 -32.27 48.91
C THR A 788 37.85 -30.91 49.55
N LEU A 789 37.84 -30.89 50.88
CA LEU A 789 37.86 -29.66 51.63
C LEU A 789 39.16 -28.93 51.37
N ARG A 790 39.10 -27.58 51.17
CA ARG A 790 40.29 -26.75 51.13
C ARG A 790 40.82 -26.58 52.52
N ALA A 791 42.10 -27.00 52.76
CA ALA A 791 42.79 -26.90 54.00
C ALA A 791 43.19 -25.44 54.35
#